data_e3ac5ad372e463b93d2216710eb34b97
#
_entry.id   e3ac5ad372e463b93d2216710eb34b97
#
_cell.length_a   1.000
_cell.length_b   1.000
_cell.length_c   1.000
_cell.angle_alpha   90.00
_cell.angle_beta   90.00
_cell.angle_gamma   90.00
#
_symmetry.space_group_name_H-M   'P 1'
#
loop_
_entity.id
_entity.type
_entity.pdbx_description
1 polymer ?
#
loop_
_entity_poly.entity_id
_entity_poly.type
_entity_poly.pdbx_seq_one_letter_code
_entity_poly.pdbx_strand_id
1 'polypeptide(L)'
;MGTRRNKPNFTHGNSGILSSEDAELWRNLYKMNYFEKRLFLIQKSKEGWTGEIEIDKPKWMGGDTTARSNVWLCKFSKAKSYFGRVINFNIFLSDGSLLTDAKNDHLLWVIKLFIILQVHPKFLKRLDVGGITQSDYIAKALLFVDWVLIHDNVFDVVNNGFALLSADSINLYLVKCTSPPVTENLYRLSKHLSDWLKPKILTVTAEDISTAELKWPGLSELPDPEERELDLTDAEIVKARVFILKTNMYVSHNGGVRFNSKIFISEEYRNTLLGITMNFKIPSELTWGCVRSREYAMIPVRNPSRPGLTSQVIRDHIRVIKYLTIVDSYIKTGIDSEEIAGLSAGAVRPHIQEKSNDRYRLLPYEIVFYAIKKSYEFQECHTARVLEAVEEVLIVFAMEHSVGFQQSCNISGYFANDNPGFNGFELWTLAPSGVRSVTTGLLFKEMRKCKALYQTYCGLMGCCLILIGLFAARRQEELLNLSTECLYPLIDPYSDVGDSEMYSIDFSAGKTGNPNGKHELRVPVPKMIAKIIWKLRSFHLKCQLLGLIGSSCSLFLAVSPWGSKVYELSPYMYNSYLDRACDLIETPTIAGSDGVSLRFYIRQHQLRGFFATAFFWSAGFYGLDSLRAVLGHANFKHLVRYITKVTPGSMLRVVKAEKICTSLLNGFTDIENLDALKDVLMTRLGVADIFIDTASDVYENYSYQVERGLISVNVSCFSSACSPVLFDQVLGLLKDKVIDLAPEVLTSTTTEGNDQVSMHLVLKFTR
;
A
#
# COMPACT_ATOMS: atom_id res chain seq x y z
N MET A 1 -25.17 -28.53 -23.98
CA MET A 1 -24.30 -28.83 -25.14
C MET A 1 -22.87 -28.96 -24.65
N GLY A 2 -22.38 -30.20 -24.57
CA GLY A 2 -21.07 -30.49 -24.01
C GLY A 2 -19.98 -30.27 -25.04
N THR A 3 -19.05 -29.40 -24.76
CA THR A 3 -17.82 -29.20 -25.53
C THR A 3 -16.83 -30.31 -25.19
N ARG A 4 -16.62 -31.20 -26.16
CA ARG A 4 -15.57 -32.24 -26.12
C ARG A 4 -14.21 -31.57 -25.94
N ARG A 5 -13.50 -31.91 -24.86
CA ARG A 5 -12.06 -31.60 -24.67
C ARG A 5 -11.29 -32.44 -25.71
N ASN A 6 -10.63 -31.76 -26.65
CA ASN A 6 -9.63 -32.37 -27.50
C ASN A 6 -8.47 -32.83 -26.63
N LYS A 7 -8.31 -34.14 -26.48
CA LYS A 7 -7.07 -34.76 -26.00
C LYS A 7 -6.01 -34.52 -27.07
N PRO A 8 -4.76 -34.22 -26.73
CA PRO A 8 -3.70 -34.19 -27.72
C PRO A 8 -3.52 -35.58 -28.29
N ASN A 9 -3.61 -35.68 -29.60
CA ASN A 9 -3.29 -36.91 -30.31
C ASN A 9 -1.79 -37.20 -30.15
N PHE A 10 -1.48 -38.16 -29.31
CA PHE A 10 -0.23 -38.87 -29.42
C PHE A 10 -0.32 -39.78 -30.63
N THR A 11 0.41 -39.44 -31.70
CA THR A 11 0.68 -40.35 -32.80
C THR A 11 1.41 -41.56 -32.22
N HIS A 12 0.78 -42.71 -32.26
CA HIS A 12 1.43 -43.99 -32.02
C HIS A 12 2.53 -44.17 -33.08
N GLY A 13 3.77 -43.79 -32.68
CA GLY A 13 4.95 -44.22 -33.39
C GLY A 13 5.26 -45.65 -32.97
N ASN A 14 5.33 -46.49 -33.95
CA ASN A 14 5.87 -47.88 -34.02
C ASN A 14 5.87 -48.67 -32.73
N SER A 15 5.19 -49.79 -32.75
CA SER A 15 5.36 -50.97 -31.91
C SER A 15 6.78 -51.57 -32.13
N GLY A 16 7.81 -50.82 -31.71
CA GLY A 16 9.17 -51.32 -31.62
C GLY A 16 9.27 -52.26 -30.40
N ILE A 17 9.75 -53.43 -30.63
CA ILE A 17 10.24 -54.35 -29.57
C ILE A 17 11.17 -53.54 -28.69
N LEU A 18 10.87 -53.43 -27.38
CA LEU A 18 11.70 -52.76 -26.39
C LEU A 18 13.12 -53.39 -26.51
N SER A 19 14.13 -52.55 -26.56
CA SER A 19 15.54 -53.07 -26.53
C SER A 19 15.76 -53.89 -25.26
N SER A 20 16.72 -54.76 -25.27
CA SER A 20 17.07 -55.56 -24.08
C SER A 20 17.42 -54.67 -22.87
N GLU A 21 18.01 -53.53 -23.15
CA GLU A 21 18.34 -52.46 -22.15
C GLU A 21 17.05 -51.81 -21.61
N ASP A 22 16.09 -51.48 -22.45
CA ASP A 22 14.82 -50.94 -22.00
C ASP A 22 14.01 -51.94 -21.16
N ALA A 23 14.05 -53.22 -21.51
CA ALA A 23 13.37 -54.26 -20.76
C ALA A 23 14.02 -54.50 -19.37
N GLU A 24 15.34 -54.37 -19.26
CA GLU A 24 16.06 -54.44 -18.00
C GLU A 24 15.82 -53.19 -17.14
N LEU A 25 15.80 -52.03 -17.74
CA LEU A 25 15.43 -50.78 -17.12
C LEU A 25 14.02 -50.82 -16.51
N TRP A 26 13.02 -51.33 -17.27
CA TRP A 26 11.66 -51.51 -16.76
C TRP A 26 11.56 -52.53 -15.63
N ARG A 27 12.36 -53.65 -15.67
CA ARG A 27 12.42 -54.60 -14.57
C ARG A 27 13.02 -54.00 -13.29
N ASN A 28 14.03 -53.14 -13.42
CA ASN A 28 14.65 -52.47 -12.29
C ASN A 28 13.71 -51.43 -11.70
N LEU A 29 13.03 -50.60 -12.54
CA LEU A 29 12.01 -49.64 -12.08
C LEU A 29 10.89 -50.34 -11.32
N TYR A 30 10.48 -51.56 -11.75
CA TYR A 30 9.38 -52.23 -11.09
C TYR A 30 9.73 -52.69 -9.67
N LYS A 31 11.03 -52.98 -9.39
CA LYS A 31 11.52 -53.39 -8.08
C LYS A 31 11.77 -52.22 -7.11
N MET A 32 11.90 -51.00 -7.61
CA MET A 32 12.16 -49.80 -6.81
C MET A 32 10.89 -49.39 -6.07
N ASN A 33 11.08 -48.85 -4.84
CA ASN A 33 10.01 -48.18 -4.14
C ASN A 33 9.72 -46.83 -4.82
N TYR A 34 8.66 -46.16 -4.38
CA TYR A 34 8.18 -44.90 -5.01
C TYR A 34 9.23 -43.77 -4.98
N PHE A 35 9.96 -43.66 -3.88
CA PHE A 35 11.01 -42.65 -3.71
C PHE A 35 12.23 -42.94 -4.61
N GLU A 36 12.69 -44.19 -4.64
CA GLU A 36 13.80 -44.64 -5.51
C GLU A 36 13.47 -44.38 -6.99
N LYS A 37 12.22 -44.61 -7.41
CA LYS A 37 11.78 -44.28 -8.78
C LYS A 37 11.93 -42.81 -9.10
N ARG A 38 11.60 -41.92 -8.15
CA ARG A 38 11.75 -40.47 -8.34
C ARG A 38 13.21 -40.08 -8.48
N LEU A 39 14.08 -40.57 -7.61
CA LEU A 39 15.52 -40.32 -7.69
C LEU A 39 16.10 -40.83 -9.01
N PHE A 40 15.72 -42.04 -9.42
CA PHE A 40 16.15 -42.60 -10.70
C PHE A 40 15.70 -41.71 -11.88
N LEU A 41 14.47 -41.23 -11.89
CA LEU A 41 13.96 -40.34 -12.94
C LEU A 41 14.71 -39.00 -12.98
N ILE A 42 15.07 -38.45 -11.83
CA ILE A 42 15.90 -37.23 -11.75
C ILE A 42 17.28 -37.51 -12.37
N GLN A 43 17.92 -38.62 -11.98
CA GLN A 43 19.23 -38.98 -12.47
C GLN A 43 19.19 -39.15 -14.01
N LYS A 44 18.20 -39.87 -14.54
CA LYS A 44 18.00 -40.02 -15.99
C LYS A 44 17.71 -38.69 -16.69
N SER A 45 16.96 -37.82 -16.04
CA SER A 45 16.74 -36.45 -16.55
C SER A 45 18.02 -35.63 -16.58
N LYS A 46 18.91 -35.77 -15.58
CA LYS A 46 20.23 -35.11 -15.57
C LYS A 46 21.16 -35.66 -16.64
N GLU A 47 21.19 -36.99 -16.81
CA GLU A 47 22.02 -37.68 -17.82
C GLU A 47 21.59 -37.31 -19.25
N GLY A 48 20.27 -37.22 -19.50
CA GLY A 48 19.70 -36.83 -20.79
C GLY A 48 19.56 -35.32 -20.98
N TRP A 49 20.04 -34.50 -20.06
CA TRP A 49 19.90 -33.06 -20.15
C TRP A 49 20.81 -32.44 -21.21
N THR A 50 20.20 -31.84 -22.23
CA THR A 50 20.92 -31.19 -23.35
C THR A 50 21.10 -29.69 -23.18
N GLY A 51 20.55 -29.10 -22.12
CA GLY A 51 20.58 -27.65 -21.89
C GLY A 51 19.62 -26.86 -22.81
N GLU A 52 18.76 -27.53 -23.59
CA GLU A 52 17.89 -26.89 -24.56
C GLU A 52 16.42 -26.93 -24.13
N ILE A 53 15.93 -25.78 -23.66
CA ILE A 53 14.50 -25.49 -23.57
C ILE A 53 14.21 -24.23 -24.38
N GLU A 54 13.40 -24.35 -25.40
CA GLU A 54 12.86 -23.20 -26.11
C GLU A 54 11.75 -22.54 -25.29
N ILE A 55 12.01 -21.37 -24.78
CA ILE A 55 11.05 -20.53 -24.08
C ILE A 55 11.08 -19.13 -24.66
N ASP A 56 9.91 -18.68 -25.10
CA ASP A 56 9.74 -17.31 -25.54
C ASP A 56 10.15 -16.34 -24.43
N LYS A 57 10.90 -15.30 -24.80
CA LYS A 57 11.32 -14.25 -23.86
C LYS A 57 10.08 -13.62 -23.22
N PRO A 58 9.91 -13.71 -21.88
CA PRO A 58 8.78 -13.08 -21.20
C PRO A 58 8.81 -11.55 -21.36
N LYS A 59 7.65 -10.93 -21.55
CA LYS A 59 7.52 -9.46 -21.71
C LYS A 59 8.08 -8.65 -20.53
N TRP A 60 8.12 -9.21 -19.35
CA TRP A 60 8.68 -8.59 -18.14
C TRP A 60 10.21 -8.67 -18.05
N MET A 61 10.85 -9.47 -18.91
CA MET A 61 12.30 -9.58 -18.95
C MET A 61 12.88 -8.44 -19.79
N GLY A 62 13.59 -7.52 -19.13
CA GLY A 62 14.08 -6.27 -19.71
C GLY A 62 15.46 -6.39 -20.38
N GLY A 63 15.82 -5.38 -21.15
CA GLY A 63 17.14 -5.29 -21.82
C GLY A 63 17.43 -6.45 -22.75
N ASP A 64 18.70 -6.80 -22.88
CA ASP A 64 19.19 -7.92 -23.70
C ASP A 64 19.18 -9.26 -22.95
N THR A 65 18.56 -9.31 -21.76
CA THR A 65 18.48 -10.54 -20.98
C THR A 65 17.54 -11.56 -21.63
N THR A 66 17.96 -12.82 -21.63
CA THR A 66 17.21 -13.97 -22.13
C THR A 66 17.01 -14.98 -20.98
N ALA A 67 16.22 -16.03 -21.21
CA ALA A 67 16.08 -17.10 -20.22
C ALA A 67 17.41 -17.77 -19.88
N ARG A 68 18.37 -17.80 -20.82
CA ARG A 68 19.74 -18.37 -20.63
C ARG A 68 20.64 -17.48 -19.77
N SER A 69 20.37 -16.16 -19.71
CA SER A 69 21.21 -15.24 -18.94
C SER A 69 21.28 -15.61 -17.47
N ASN A 70 22.47 -15.50 -16.85
CA ASN A 70 22.67 -15.75 -15.41
C ASN A 70 22.19 -14.60 -14.52
N VAL A 71 21.90 -13.44 -15.12
CA VAL A 71 21.31 -12.29 -14.44
C VAL A 71 20.10 -11.83 -15.23
N TRP A 72 18.94 -11.75 -14.59
CA TRP A 72 17.73 -11.25 -15.20
C TRP A 72 17.40 -9.84 -14.69
N LEU A 73 17.14 -8.93 -15.62
CA LEU A 73 16.60 -7.60 -15.35
C LEU A 73 15.09 -7.68 -15.55
N CYS A 74 14.33 -7.65 -14.47
CA CYS A 74 12.88 -7.75 -14.53
C CYS A 74 12.25 -6.35 -14.58
N LYS A 75 11.39 -6.09 -15.56
CA LYS A 75 10.69 -4.83 -15.75
C LYS A 75 9.18 -5.06 -15.72
N PHE A 76 8.55 -4.78 -14.58
CA PHE A 76 7.12 -5.00 -14.37
C PHE A 76 6.24 -3.77 -14.63
N SER A 77 6.83 -2.60 -14.82
CA SER A 77 6.13 -1.34 -15.08
C SER A 77 6.50 -0.76 -16.42
N LYS A 78 5.58 -0.01 -17.05
CA LYS A 78 5.84 0.75 -18.27
C LYS A 78 6.68 2.02 -18.02
N ALA A 79 6.84 2.45 -16.77
CA ALA A 79 7.65 3.61 -16.41
C ALA A 79 9.12 3.35 -16.77
N LYS A 80 9.73 4.27 -17.55
CA LYS A 80 11.09 4.11 -18.07
C LYS A 80 12.17 4.03 -16.99
N SER A 81 11.90 4.55 -15.79
CA SER A 81 12.87 4.66 -14.69
C SER A 81 12.81 3.54 -13.64
N TYR A 82 11.82 2.64 -13.70
CA TYR A 82 11.64 1.62 -12.68
C TYR A 82 12.11 0.25 -13.18
N PHE A 83 13.31 -0.17 -12.77
CA PHE A 83 13.73 -1.56 -12.83
C PHE A 83 13.11 -2.31 -11.67
N GLY A 84 12.14 -3.19 -11.95
CA GLY A 84 11.37 -3.85 -10.93
C GLY A 84 12.18 -4.77 -10.03
N ARG A 85 13.11 -5.54 -10.58
CA ARG A 85 13.93 -6.50 -9.83
C ARG A 85 15.09 -6.99 -10.68
N VAL A 86 16.22 -7.23 -10.01
CA VAL A 86 17.36 -7.99 -10.56
C VAL A 86 17.35 -9.37 -9.90
N ILE A 87 17.39 -10.44 -10.69
CA ILE A 87 17.55 -11.82 -10.21
C ILE A 87 18.93 -12.29 -10.69
N ASN A 88 19.82 -12.55 -9.75
CA ASN A 88 21.17 -13.06 -10.04
C ASN A 88 21.24 -14.53 -9.62
N PHE A 89 21.48 -15.42 -10.58
CA PHE A 89 21.61 -16.85 -10.34
C PHE A 89 23.03 -17.28 -9.94
N ASN A 90 24.02 -16.37 -9.94
CA ASN A 90 25.38 -16.66 -9.45
C ASN A 90 25.40 -16.68 -7.92
N ILE A 91 24.74 -17.66 -7.33
CA ILE A 91 24.65 -17.92 -5.90
C ILE A 91 25.39 -19.19 -5.54
N PHE A 92 25.91 -19.28 -4.31
CA PHE A 92 26.57 -20.46 -3.82
C PHE A 92 25.55 -21.50 -3.35
N LEU A 93 25.82 -22.77 -3.64
CA LEU A 93 25.09 -23.90 -3.10
C LEU A 93 25.79 -24.45 -1.84
N SER A 94 25.18 -25.36 -1.13
CA SER A 94 25.72 -25.96 0.11
C SER A 94 27.07 -26.70 -0.09
N ASP A 95 27.29 -27.25 -1.28
CA ASP A 95 28.52 -27.89 -1.67
C ASP A 95 29.64 -26.93 -2.08
N GLY A 96 29.42 -25.64 -1.95
CA GLY A 96 30.34 -24.56 -2.33
C GLY A 96 30.41 -24.26 -3.83
N SER A 97 29.69 -24.97 -4.69
CA SER A 97 29.62 -24.68 -6.11
C SER A 97 28.65 -23.53 -6.39
N LEU A 98 28.76 -22.92 -7.57
CA LEU A 98 27.76 -21.94 -8.03
C LEU A 98 26.56 -22.67 -8.66
N LEU A 99 25.37 -22.15 -8.45
CA LEU A 99 24.16 -22.63 -9.15
C LEU A 99 24.32 -22.55 -10.68
N THR A 100 25.18 -21.65 -11.16
CA THR A 100 25.49 -21.45 -12.59
C THR A 100 26.61 -22.33 -13.12
N ASP A 101 27.22 -23.18 -12.31
CA ASP A 101 28.21 -24.14 -12.78
C ASP A 101 27.57 -25.21 -13.67
N ALA A 102 28.31 -25.72 -14.66
CA ALA A 102 27.80 -26.68 -15.63
C ALA A 102 27.18 -27.94 -14.98
N LYS A 103 27.73 -28.41 -13.87
CA LYS A 103 27.17 -29.56 -13.13
C LYS A 103 25.79 -29.32 -12.54
N ASN A 104 25.42 -28.05 -12.31
CA ASN A 104 24.17 -27.63 -11.71
C ASN A 104 23.17 -27.12 -12.76
N ASP A 105 23.48 -27.18 -14.05
CA ASP A 105 22.65 -26.61 -15.13
C ASP A 105 21.21 -27.16 -15.11
N HIS A 106 21.03 -28.45 -14.83
CA HIS A 106 19.71 -29.06 -14.68
C HIS A 106 18.90 -28.38 -13.56
N LEU A 107 19.46 -28.19 -12.36
CA LEU A 107 18.83 -27.52 -11.24
C LEU A 107 18.55 -26.04 -11.56
N LEU A 108 19.51 -25.36 -12.18
CA LEU A 108 19.37 -23.97 -12.63
C LEU A 108 18.14 -23.82 -13.55
N TRP A 109 17.97 -24.73 -14.50
CA TRP A 109 16.83 -24.66 -15.42
C TRP A 109 15.49 -25.03 -14.76
N VAL A 110 15.48 -25.96 -13.80
CA VAL A 110 14.30 -26.20 -12.97
C VAL A 110 13.85 -24.91 -12.28
N ILE A 111 14.77 -24.20 -11.63
CA ILE A 111 14.50 -22.95 -10.92
C ILE A 111 14.07 -21.85 -11.92
N LYS A 112 14.78 -21.66 -13.03
CA LYS A 112 14.46 -20.67 -14.04
C LYS A 112 13.06 -20.91 -14.62
N LEU A 113 12.76 -22.15 -14.99
CA LEU A 113 11.46 -22.53 -15.53
C LEU A 113 10.34 -22.31 -14.52
N PHE A 114 10.56 -22.68 -13.26
CA PHE A 114 9.62 -22.44 -12.17
C PHE A 114 9.24 -20.96 -12.05
N ILE A 115 10.23 -20.06 -12.12
CA ILE A 115 10.00 -18.61 -12.05
C ILE A 115 9.28 -18.10 -13.29
N ILE A 116 9.68 -18.52 -14.50
CA ILE A 116 9.08 -18.07 -15.77
C ILE A 116 7.61 -18.47 -15.86
N LEU A 117 7.29 -19.70 -15.50
CA LEU A 117 5.93 -20.24 -15.62
C LEU A 117 4.91 -19.54 -14.72
N GLN A 118 5.34 -18.91 -13.60
CA GLN A 118 4.45 -18.20 -12.70
C GLN A 118 3.59 -17.14 -13.38
N VAL A 119 4.10 -16.53 -14.43
CA VAL A 119 3.48 -15.40 -15.12
C VAL A 119 3.38 -15.60 -16.63
N HIS A 120 3.60 -16.83 -17.09
CA HIS A 120 3.54 -17.16 -18.52
C HIS A 120 2.07 -17.18 -19.00
N PRO A 121 1.71 -16.47 -20.11
CA PRO A 121 0.31 -16.32 -20.56
C PRO A 121 -0.39 -17.66 -20.82
N LYS A 122 0.32 -18.66 -21.32
CA LYS A 122 -0.23 -20.00 -21.62
C LYS A 122 -0.81 -20.72 -20.40
N PHE A 123 -0.27 -20.45 -19.20
CA PHE A 123 -0.65 -21.10 -17.95
C PHE A 123 -1.50 -20.20 -17.04
N LEU A 124 -1.54 -18.89 -17.33
CA LEU A 124 -2.42 -17.96 -16.65
C LEU A 124 -3.81 -18.04 -17.30
N LYS A 125 -4.85 -18.25 -16.50
CA LYS A 125 -6.25 -18.18 -16.97
C LYS A 125 -6.67 -16.77 -17.42
N ARG A 126 -5.83 -15.76 -17.22
CA ARG A 126 -6.05 -14.35 -17.58
C ARG A 126 -4.93 -13.89 -18.51
N LEU A 127 -5.29 -13.36 -19.65
CA LEU A 127 -4.37 -12.92 -20.70
C LEU A 127 -3.48 -11.72 -20.27
N ASP A 128 -3.91 -10.90 -19.32
CA ASP A 128 -3.17 -9.73 -18.84
C ASP A 128 -3.17 -9.67 -17.31
N VAL A 129 -2.04 -10.07 -16.74
CA VAL A 129 -1.77 -9.87 -15.31
C VAL A 129 -0.95 -8.60 -15.18
N GLY A 130 -1.44 -7.63 -14.39
CA GLY A 130 -0.74 -6.36 -14.16
C GLY A 130 0.65 -6.57 -13.55
N GLY A 131 1.59 -5.68 -13.87
CA GLY A 131 3.01 -5.82 -13.47
C GLY A 131 3.23 -6.02 -11.98
N ILE A 132 2.43 -5.38 -11.12
CA ILE A 132 2.51 -5.57 -9.65
C ILE A 132 2.21 -7.03 -9.28
N THR A 133 1.18 -7.63 -9.88
CA THR A 133 0.82 -9.03 -9.61
C THR A 133 1.88 -9.99 -10.18
N GLN A 134 2.47 -9.67 -11.35
CA GLN A 134 3.60 -10.44 -11.89
C GLN A 134 4.80 -10.41 -10.94
N SER A 135 5.16 -9.23 -10.45
CA SER A 135 6.24 -9.05 -9.47
C SER A 135 5.98 -9.82 -8.18
N ASP A 136 4.74 -9.84 -7.70
CA ASP A 136 4.33 -10.54 -6.48
C ASP A 136 4.43 -12.07 -6.62
N TYR A 137 3.98 -12.64 -7.76
CA TYR A 137 4.10 -14.08 -8.00
C TYR A 137 5.56 -14.53 -8.15
N ILE A 138 6.37 -13.75 -8.86
CA ILE A 138 7.81 -14.02 -8.97
C ILE A 138 8.47 -13.92 -7.60
N ALA A 139 8.11 -12.92 -6.77
CA ALA A 139 8.64 -12.81 -5.42
C ALA A 139 8.31 -14.03 -4.56
N LYS A 140 7.08 -14.54 -4.63
CA LYS A 140 6.68 -15.76 -3.90
C LYS A 140 7.43 -17.01 -4.39
N ALA A 141 7.68 -17.11 -5.70
CA ALA A 141 8.48 -18.19 -6.26
C ALA A 141 9.92 -18.14 -5.76
N LEU A 142 10.54 -16.96 -5.79
CA LEU A 142 11.89 -16.76 -5.26
C LEU A 142 11.98 -17.05 -3.76
N LEU A 143 10.98 -16.63 -2.99
CA LEU A 143 10.90 -16.88 -1.55
C LEU A 143 10.83 -18.39 -1.23
N PHE A 144 10.10 -19.14 -2.05
CA PHE A 144 10.03 -20.60 -1.92
C PHE A 144 11.37 -21.26 -2.27
N VAL A 145 12.01 -20.82 -3.36
CA VAL A 145 13.35 -21.33 -3.74
C VAL A 145 14.37 -21.02 -2.67
N ASP A 146 14.40 -19.79 -2.14
CA ASP A 146 15.30 -19.40 -1.06
C ASP A 146 15.10 -20.28 0.18
N TRP A 147 13.83 -20.56 0.54
CA TRP A 147 13.54 -21.43 1.67
C TRP A 147 14.11 -22.85 1.46
N VAL A 148 13.98 -23.40 0.27
CA VAL A 148 14.54 -24.71 -0.08
C VAL A 148 16.07 -24.68 -0.01
N LEU A 149 16.70 -23.65 -0.57
CA LEU A 149 18.16 -23.51 -0.58
C LEU A 149 18.76 -23.24 0.82
N ILE A 150 18.07 -22.49 1.66
CA ILE A 150 18.49 -22.28 3.07
C ILE A 150 18.44 -23.59 3.86
N HIS A 151 17.51 -24.49 3.53
CA HIS A 151 17.38 -25.79 4.19
C HIS A 151 17.99 -26.93 3.36
N ASP A 152 19.00 -26.64 2.54
CA ASP A 152 19.64 -27.63 1.67
C ASP A 152 20.32 -28.76 2.43
N ASN A 153 20.73 -28.55 3.68
CA ASN A 153 21.18 -29.60 4.58
C ASN A 153 20.11 -30.69 4.86
N VAL A 154 18.84 -30.40 4.60
CA VAL A 154 17.71 -31.34 4.73
C VAL A 154 17.29 -31.87 3.37
N PHE A 155 17.26 -31.00 2.35
CA PHE A 155 16.71 -31.33 1.04
C PHE A 155 17.76 -31.85 0.05
N ASP A 156 19.04 -31.49 0.25
CA ASP A 156 20.15 -31.85 -0.63
C ASP A 156 19.78 -31.76 -2.12
N VAL A 157 19.34 -30.53 -2.51
CA VAL A 157 18.76 -30.27 -3.83
C VAL A 157 19.75 -30.45 -4.98
N VAL A 158 21.04 -30.33 -4.69
CA VAL A 158 22.11 -30.60 -5.67
C VAL A 158 22.07 -32.03 -6.13
N ASN A 159 21.93 -32.99 -5.20
CA ASN A 159 21.89 -34.40 -5.51
C ASN A 159 20.47 -34.89 -5.84
N ASN A 160 19.49 -34.51 -5.03
CA ASN A 160 18.16 -35.11 -5.05
C ASN A 160 17.10 -34.22 -5.77
N GLY A 161 17.48 -33.06 -6.32
CA GLY A 161 16.50 -32.12 -6.84
C GLY A 161 15.43 -31.80 -5.77
N PHE A 162 14.18 -31.89 -6.11
CA PHE A 162 13.07 -31.64 -5.16
C PHE A 162 12.41 -32.92 -4.64
N ALA A 163 13.10 -34.07 -4.71
CA ALA A 163 12.53 -35.36 -4.30
C ALA A 163 12.25 -35.46 -2.79
N LEU A 164 12.99 -34.73 -1.97
CA LEU A 164 12.80 -34.71 -0.52
C LEU A 164 11.75 -33.69 -0.04
N LEU A 165 11.16 -32.89 -0.95
CA LEU A 165 10.07 -32.01 -0.61
C LEU A 165 8.77 -32.80 -0.45
N SER A 166 8.27 -32.87 0.78
CA SER A 166 6.97 -33.46 1.12
C SER A 166 5.91 -32.39 1.33
N ALA A 167 4.64 -32.78 1.31
CA ALA A 167 3.52 -31.90 1.66
C ALA A 167 3.70 -31.29 3.05
N ASP A 168 4.22 -32.04 4.03
CA ASP A 168 4.46 -31.54 5.39
C ASP A 168 5.54 -30.47 5.44
N SER A 169 6.65 -30.67 4.71
CA SER A 169 7.71 -29.65 4.63
C SER A 169 7.18 -28.36 3.97
N ILE A 170 6.35 -28.49 2.94
CA ILE A 170 5.71 -27.34 2.28
C ILE A 170 4.68 -26.66 3.19
N ASN A 171 3.92 -27.43 3.98
CA ASN A 171 3.02 -26.87 4.97
C ASN A 171 3.78 -26.07 6.02
N LEU A 172 4.95 -26.55 6.47
CA LEU A 172 5.84 -25.80 7.37
C LEU A 172 6.33 -24.49 6.74
N TYR A 173 6.71 -24.51 5.46
CA TYR A 173 7.03 -23.30 4.72
C TYR A 173 5.84 -22.32 4.69
N LEU A 174 4.65 -22.82 4.40
CA LEU A 174 3.44 -21.98 4.36
C LEU A 174 3.15 -21.35 5.72
N VAL A 175 3.30 -22.11 6.82
CA VAL A 175 3.15 -21.58 8.18
C VAL A 175 4.18 -20.47 8.45
N LYS A 176 5.44 -20.67 8.12
CA LYS A 176 6.50 -19.64 8.28
C LYS A 176 6.25 -18.40 7.43
N CYS A 177 5.80 -18.56 6.19
CA CYS A 177 5.45 -17.42 5.32
C CYS A 177 4.22 -16.65 5.80
N THR A 178 3.30 -17.31 6.48
CA THR A 178 2.03 -16.71 6.93
C THR A 178 2.13 -16.02 8.28
N SER A 179 3.21 -16.25 9.01
CA SER A 179 3.50 -15.59 10.29
C SER A 179 4.41 -14.38 10.03
N PRO A 180 3.95 -13.14 10.20
CA PRO A 180 4.82 -11.97 10.07
C PRO A 180 5.73 -11.80 11.31
N PRO A 181 6.93 -11.24 11.16
CA PRO A 181 7.54 -10.85 9.89
C PRO A 181 8.18 -12.04 9.14
N VAL A 182 7.90 -12.14 7.85
CA VAL A 182 8.43 -13.22 6.99
C VAL A 182 9.97 -13.26 6.98
N THR A 183 10.60 -12.09 7.08
CA THR A 183 12.07 -11.96 7.17
C THR A 183 12.64 -12.69 8.37
N GLU A 184 11.98 -12.64 9.51
CA GLU A 184 12.42 -13.34 10.72
C GLU A 184 12.11 -14.83 10.63
N ASN A 185 10.92 -15.19 10.20
CA ASN A 185 10.49 -16.60 10.20
C ASN A 185 11.19 -17.47 9.15
N LEU A 186 11.56 -16.88 7.98
CA LEU A 186 12.26 -17.60 6.91
C LEU A 186 13.78 -17.40 6.96
N TYR A 187 14.23 -16.16 7.13
CA TYR A 187 15.64 -15.83 7.05
C TYR A 187 16.33 -15.73 8.41
N ARG A 188 15.56 -15.73 9.52
CA ARG A 188 16.08 -15.60 10.91
C ARG A 188 17.05 -14.43 11.06
N LEU A 189 16.65 -13.27 10.50
CA LEU A 189 17.51 -12.10 10.34
C LEU A 189 18.16 -11.66 11.66
N SER A 190 17.37 -11.52 12.73
CA SER A 190 17.86 -11.04 14.03
C SER A 190 18.90 -12.00 14.62
N LYS A 191 18.67 -13.31 14.49
CA LYS A 191 19.62 -14.32 14.94
C LYS A 191 20.92 -14.27 14.15
N HIS A 192 20.85 -14.35 12.82
CA HIS A 192 22.02 -14.31 11.94
C HIS A 192 22.81 -13.01 12.12
N LEU A 193 22.13 -11.88 12.31
CA LEU A 193 22.77 -10.58 12.54
C LEU A 193 23.46 -10.55 13.91
N SER A 194 22.85 -11.10 14.95
CA SER A 194 23.48 -11.22 16.28
C SER A 194 24.71 -12.11 16.21
N ASP A 195 24.59 -13.28 15.58
CA ASP A 195 25.71 -14.24 15.43
C ASP A 195 26.85 -13.64 14.59
N TRP A 196 26.52 -12.85 13.55
CA TRP A 196 27.50 -12.14 12.72
C TRP A 196 28.23 -11.03 13.49
N LEU A 197 27.54 -10.33 14.41
CA LEU A 197 28.09 -9.24 15.22
C LEU A 197 28.95 -9.76 16.39
N LYS A 198 28.56 -10.84 17.07
CA LYS A 198 29.22 -11.36 18.28
C LYS A 198 30.74 -11.48 18.17
N PRO A 199 31.33 -12.09 17.12
CA PRO A 199 32.81 -12.16 17.02
C PRO A 199 33.44 -10.80 16.69
N LYS A 200 32.72 -9.91 15.98
CA LYS A 200 33.23 -8.61 15.53
C LYS A 200 33.28 -7.59 16.65
N ILE A 201 32.35 -7.61 17.60
CA ILE A 201 32.33 -6.72 18.75
C ILE A 201 33.45 -6.98 19.77
N LEU A 202 34.08 -8.16 19.72
CA LEU A 202 35.24 -8.46 20.56
C LEU A 202 36.46 -7.60 20.24
N THR A 203 36.52 -7.03 19.05
CA THR A 203 37.58 -6.11 18.61
C THR A 203 37.43 -4.69 19.09
N VAL A 204 36.30 -4.36 19.76
CA VAL A 204 35.97 -3.01 20.21
C VAL A 204 36.48 -2.79 21.64
N THR A 205 37.36 -1.83 21.81
CA THR A 205 37.95 -1.47 23.12
C THR A 205 37.09 -0.42 23.88
N ALA A 206 37.36 -0.24 25.17
CA ALA A 206 36.72 0.80 25.98
C ALA A 206 37.08 2.20 25.47
N GLU A 207 38.29 2.38 24.95
CA GLU A 207 38.76 3.67 24.38
C GLU A 207 37.99 3.98 23.08
N ASP A 208 37.70 2.98 22.25
CA ASP A 208 36.85 3.14 21.06
C ASP A 208 35.46 3.65 21.42
N ILE A 209 34.86 3.09 22.49
CA ILE A 209 33.54 3.51 22.97
C ILE A 209 33.57 4.96 23.42
N SER A 210 34.50 5.31 24.29
CA SER A 210 34.61 6.69 24.83
C SER A 210 34.85 7.72 23.72
N THR A 211 35.67 7.37 22.73
CA THR A 211 35.95 8.24 21.58
C THR A 211 34.70 8.41 20.70
N ALA A 212 33.95 7.31 20.49
CA ALA A 212 32.72 7.34 19.70
C ALA A 212 31.61 8.14 20.41
N GLU A 213 31.45 8.01 21.72
CA GLU A 213 30.46 8.76 22.51
C GLU A 213 30.73 10.27 22.50
N LEU A 214 31.98 10.68 22.59
CA LEU A 214 32.37 12.12 22.48
C LEU A 214 31.98 12.67 21.10
N LYS A 215 32.18 11.89 20.05
CA LYS A 215 31.87 12.33 18.68
C LYS A 215 30.38 12.23 18.35
N TRP A 216 29.68 11.28 18.96
CA TRP A 216 28.30 10.92 18.64
C TRP A 216 27.43 10.83 19.90
N PRO A 217 26.97 11.99 20.45
CA PRO A 217 26.03 12.00 21.56
C PRO A 217 24.79 11.19 21.21
N GLY A 218 24.30 10.38 22.14
CA GLY A 218 23.17 9.46 21.89
C GLY A 218 23.54 8.08 21.35
N LEU A 219 24.84 7.80 21.15
CA LEU A 219 25.30 6.46 20.76
C LEU A 219 24.86 5.38 21.75
N SER A 220 24.86 5.70 23.04
CA SER A 220 24.50 4.79 24.15
C SER A 220 23.01 4.81 24.50
N GLU A 221 22.20 5.66 23.83
CA GLU A 221 20.74 5.63 24.01
C GLU A 221 20.16 4.37 23.33
N LEU A 222 19.63 3.45 24.12
CA LEU A 222 19.09 2.20 23.64
C LEU A 222 17.57 2.28 23.50
N PRO A 223 16.96 1.53 22.55
CA PRO A 223 15.52 1.38 22.48
C PRO A 223 15.01 0.58 23.69
N ASP A 224 13.72 0.74 23.98
CA ASP A 224 13.07 0.00 25.05
C ASP A 224 13.29 -1.51 24.91
N PRO A 225 13.45 -2.26 26.00
CA PRO A 225 13.70 -3.71 25.93
C PRO A 225 12.66 -4.48 25.10
N GLU A 226 11.40 -4.03 25.11
CA GLU A 226 10.31 -4.65 24.35
C GLU A 226 10.41 -4.41 22.83
N GLU A 227 11.19 -3.42 22.38
CA GLU A 227 11.41 -3.10 20.97
C GLU A 227 12.67 -3.76 20.40
N ARG A 228 13.42 -4.50 21.23
CA ARG A 228 14.69 -5.13 20.84
C ARG A 228 14.44 -6.46 20.14
N GLU A 229 15.16 -6.66 19.06
CA GLU A 229 15.07 -7.84 18.21
C GLU A 229 16.36 -8.67 18.23
N LEU A 230 17.51 -8.09 18.67
CA LEU A 230 18.83 -8.75 18.67
C LEU A 230 19.09 -9.49 19.99
N ASP A 231 19.71 -10.66 19.87
CA ASP A 231 20.23 -11.45 21.00
C ASP A 231 21.60 -10.90 21.43
N LEU A 232 21.60 -9.66 21.95
CA LEU A 232 22.76 -8.93 22.42
C LEU A 232 22.42 -8.21 23.72
N THR A 233 23.37 -8.16 24.64
CA THR A 233 23.26 -7.35 25.86
C THR A 233 23.41 -5.85 25.56
N ASP A 234 23.03 -4.99 26.50
CA ASP A 234 23.14 -3.53 26.35
C ASP A 234 24.57 -3.10 25.98
N ALA A 235 25.55 -3.63 26.66
CA ALA A 235 26.97 -3.37 26.38
C ALA A 235 27.40 -3.86 25.00
N GLU A 236 26.89 -5.01 24.57
CA GLU A 236 27.18 -5.56 23.22
C GLU A 236 26.50 -4.72 22.13
N ILE A 237 25.30 -4.19 22.34
CA ILE A 237 24.65 -3.29 21.38
C ILE A 237 25.49 -2.03 21.18
N VAL A 238 26.00 -1.41 22.28
CA VAL A 238 26.88 -0.24 22.18
C VAL A 238 28.15 -0.59 21.41
N LYS A 239 28.79 -1.73 21.72
CA LYS A 239 29.96 -2.22 20.97
C LYS A 239 29.66 -2.48 19.50
N ALA A 240 28.48 -3.05 19.18
CA ALA A 240 28.05 -3.27 17.80
C ALA A 240 27.92 -1.94 17.04
N ARG A 241 27.32 -0.93 17.65
CA ARG A 241 27.23 0.42 17.07
C ARG A 241 28.61 1.02 16.80
N VAL A 242 29.55 0.89 17.75
CA VAL A 242 30.93 1.37 17.59
C VAL A 242 31.66 0.61 16.48
N PHE A 243 31.52 -0.71 16.43
CA PHE A 243 32.09 -1.51 15.33
C PHE A 243 31.58 -1.05 13.97
N ILE A 244 30.25 -0.89 13.82
CA ILE A 244 29.61 -0.44 12.57
C ILE A 244 30.10 0.98 12.19
N LEU A 245 30.33 1.88 13.17
CA LEU A 245 30.91 3.21 12.94
C LEU A 245 32.36 3.11 12.44
N LYS A 246 33.19 2.33 13.11
CA LYS A 246 34.63 2.14 12.74
C LYS A 246 34.77 1.57 11.32
N THR A 247 33.85 0.73 10.92
CA THR A 247 33.85 0.09 9.59
C THR A 247 33.08 0.88 8.51
N ASN A 248 32.63 2.11 8.85
CA ASN A 248 31.86 2.98 7.93
C ASN A 248 30.61 2.31 7.34
N MET A 249 29.96 1.43 8.09
CA MET A 249 28.76 0.74 7.66
C MET A 249 27.47 1.49 8.03
N TYR A 250 27.55 2.70 8.54
CA TYR A 250 26.38 3.55 8.73
C TYR A 250 26.11 4.42 7.51
N VAL A 251 24.83 4.58 7.20
CA VAL A 251 24.35 5.55 6.20
C VAL A 251 23.43 6.56 6.86
N SER A 252 23.44 7.79 6.36
CA SER A 252 22.55 8.84 6.84
C SER A 252 21.08 8.41 6.59
N HIS A 253 20.23 8.58 7.59
CA HIS A 253 18.82 8.25 7.54
C HIS A 253 18.02 9.16 8.48
N ASN A 254 17.09 9.95 7.93
CA ASN A 254 16.18 10.81 8.70
C ASN A 254 16.88 11.63 9.82
N GLY A 255 17.98 12.29 9.51
CA GLY A 255 18.74 13.08 10.46
C GLY A 255 19.66 12.29 11.42
N GLY A 256 19.51 11.00 11.49
CA GLY A 256 20.37 10.07 12.22
C GLY A 256 21.12 9.12 11.30
N VAL A 257 21.44 7.96 11.81
CA VAL A 257 22.15 6.91 11.07
C VAL A 257 21.45 5.58 11.18
N ARG A 258 21.54 4.80 10.13
CA ARG A 258 21.02 3.44 10.04
C ARG A 258 22.11 2.51 9.51
N PHE A 259 22.19 1.30 10.05
CA PHE A 259 23.10 0.26 9.58
C PHE A 259 22.84 -0.06 8.09
N ASN A 260 23.92 -0.03 7.28
CA ASN A 260 23.89 -0.51 5.91
C ASN A 260 24.20 -2.01 5.90
N SER A 261 23.15 -2.80 5.84
CA SER A 261 23.25 -4.26 5.93
C SER A 261 23.80 -4.96 4.70
N LYS A 262 24.21 -4.24 3.64
CA LYS A 262 24.63 -4.85 2.37
C LYS A 262 25.78 -5.86 2.53
N ILE A 263 26.80 -5.54 3.35
CA ILE A 263 27.94 -6.43 3.58
C ILE A 263 27.45 -7.69 4.30
N PHE A 264 26.74 -7.53 5.41
CA PHE A 264 26.15 -8.63 6.16
C PHE A 264 25.29 -9.54 5.26
N ILE A 265 24.39 -8.93 4.46
CA ILE A 265 23.50 -9.66 3.55
C ILE A 265 24.30 -10.45 2.51
N SER A 266 25.34 -9.87 1.93
CA SER A 266 26.17 -10.54 0.92
C SER A 266 27.02 -11.69 1.49
N GLU A 267 27.35 -11.66 2.78
CA GLU A 267 28.06 -12.73 3.46
C GLU A 267 27.12 -13.86 3.88
N GLU A 268 26.00 -13.49 4.51
CA GLU A 268 25.12 -14.45 5.20
C GLU A 268 24.10 -15.11 4.26
N TYR A 269 23.57 -14.35 3.28
CA TYR A 269 22.54 -14.85 2.36
C TYR A 269 23.04 -15.09 0.94
N ARG A 270 24.33 -15.44 0.80
CA ARG A 270 24.98 -15.72 -0.50
C ARG A 270 24.39 -16.90 -1.26
N ASN A 271 23.61 -17.75 -0.58
CA ASN A 271 22.91 -18.90 -1.14
C ASN A 271 21.44 -18.61 -1.47
N THR A 272 21.02 -17.35 -1.57
CA THR A 272 19.64 -16.96 -1.82
C THR A 272 19.50 -16.09 -3.07
N LEU A 273 18.38 -16.22 -3.78
CA LEU A 273 18.05 -15.39 -4.97
C LEU A 273 17.36 -14.10 -4.58
N LEU A 274 16.47 -14.14 -3.60
CA LEU A 274 15.71 -13.00 -3.13
C LEU A 274 16.37 -12.34 -1.91
N GLY A 275 16.82 -13.15 -0.93
CA GLY A 275 17.37 -12.68 0.32
C GLY A 275 18.55 -11.73 0.11
N ILE A 276 19.48 -12.06 -0.80
CA ILE A 276 20.65 -11.25 -1.13
C ILE A 276 20.29 -9.84 -1.67
N THR A 277 19.10 -9.68 -2.22
CA THR A 277 18.61 -8.39 -2.77
C THR A 277 17.52 -7.75 -1.92
N MET A 278 17.09 -8.43 -0.85
CA MET A 278 15.98 -7.97 -0.02
C MET A 278 16.40 -6.77 0.84
N ASN A 279 15.51 -5.78 0.90
CA ASN A 279 15.69 -4.65 1.81
C ASN A 279 15.10 -5.01 3.18
N PHE A 280 15.90 -5.64 4.03
CA PHE A 280 15.49 -6.03 5.36
C PHE A 280 15.23 -4.80 6.25
N LYS A 281 14.22 -4.91 7.12
CA LYS A 281 14.02 -3.94 8.20
C LYS A 281 15.16 -4.11 9.20
N ILE A 282 15.98 -3.07 9.33
CA ILE A 282 17.08 -3.08 10.31
C ILE A 282 16.50 -2.98 11.72
N PRO A 283 16.96 -3.82 12.67
CA PRO A 283 16.61 -3.72 14.08
C PRO A 283 16.85 -2.33 14.65
N SER A 284 15.96 -1.90 15.55
CA SER A 284 16.00 -0.56 16.14
C SER A 284 17.29 -0.29 16.92
N GLU A 285 17.90 -1.33 17.47
CA GLU A 285 19.17 -1.30 18.19
C GLU A 285 20.33 -0.75 17.35
N LEU A 286 20.30 -0.98 16.03
CA LEU A 286 21.36 -0.53 15.11
C LEU A 286 20.99 0.76 14.37
N THR A 287 19.94 1.44 14.82
CA THR A 287 19.48 2.71 14.25
C THR A 287 19.35 3.72 15.38
N TRP A 288 19.97 4.89 15.27
CA TRP A 288 19.91 5.89 16.33
C TRP A 288 20.01 7.32 15.79
N GLY A 289 19.59 8.28 16.61
CA GLY A 289 19.54 9.69 16.24
C GLY A 289 18.54 10.02 15.13
N CYS A 290 17.71 9.07 14.70
CA CYS A 290 16.74 9.29 13.64
C CYS A 290 15.52 10.05 14.15
N VAL A 291 15.11 11.05 13.39
CA VAL A 291 13.87 11.78 13.66
C VAL A 291 12.68 10.98 13.18
N ARG A 292 11.62 10.93 13.97
CA ARG A 292 10.37 10.31 13.57
C ARG A 292 9.80 11.01 12.33
N SER A 293 9.31 10.23 11.37
CA SER A 293 8.68 10.77 10.17
C SER A 293 7.31 11.43 10.44
N ARG A 294 6.72 11.17 11.60
CA ARG A 294 5.43 11.68 12.10
C ARG A 294 5.59 12.19 13.52
N GLU A 295 4.81 13.22 13.85
CA GLU A 295 4.82 13.78 15.22
C GLU A 295 4.24 12.80 16.23
N TYR A 296 3.13 12.15 15.90
CA TYR A 296 2.44 11.19 16.74
C TYR A 296 2.36 9.81 16.10
N ALA A 297 2.08 8.81 16.89
CA ALA A 297 1.69 7.51 16.38
C ALA A 297 0.34 7.63 15.64
N MET A 298 0.18 6.81 14.60
CA MET A 298 -1.02 6.84 13.76
C MET A 298 -2.13 6.00 14.37
N ILE A 299 -3.34 6.55 14.41
CA ILE A 299 -4.53 5.75 14.66
C ILE A 299 -4.62 4.66 13.57
N PRO A 300 -4.74 3.37 13.93
CA PRO A 300 -4.77 2.30 12.94
C PRO A 300 -5.86 2.53 11.88
N VAL A 301 -5.46 2.63 10.62
CA VAL A 301 -6.39 2.84 9.49
C VAL A 301 -7.24 1.62 9.16
N ARG A 302 -6.88 0.47 9.72
CA ARG A 302 -7.68 -0.76 9.71
C ARG A 302 -7.90 -1.19 11.15
N ASN A 303 -8.86 -2.07 11.39
CA ASN A 303 -8.97 -2.67 12.72
C ASN A 303 -7.63 -3.32 13.08
N PRO A 304 -7.16 -3.22 14.34
CA PRO A 304 -5.99 -3.96 14.76
C PRO A 304 -6.31 -5.43 14.54
N SER A 305 -5.83 -5.93 13.43
CA SER A 305 -6.08 -7.30 13.02
C SER A 305 -5.06 -8.16 13.73
N ARG A 306 -5.47 -9.37 14.07
CA ARG A 306 -4.57 -10.42 14.52
C ARG A 306 -3.39 -10.52 13.53
N PRO A 307 -2.16 -10.76 14.00
CA PRO A 307 -1.04 -11.02 13.10
C PRO A 307 -1.41 -12.19 12.19
N GLY A 308 -1.02 -12.13 10.92
CA GLY A 308 -1.33 -13.19 9.97
C GLY A 308 -1.53 -12.67 8.55
N LEU A 309 -1.75 -13.58 7.62
CA LEU A 309 -2.05 -13.28 6.22
C LEU A 309 -3.51 -13.59 5.89
N THR A 310 -4.01 -12.94 4.85
CA THR A 310 -5.36 -13.24 4.36
C THR A 310 -5.40 -14.57 3.62
N SER A 311 -6.53 -15.26 3.62
CA SER A 311 -6.77 -16.47 2.82
C SER A 311 -6.31 -16.36 1.36
N GLN A 312 -6.41 -15.16 0.78
CA GLN A 312 -6.00 -14.96 -0.60
C GLN A 312 -4.49 -15.11 -0.76
N VAL A 313 -3.70 -14.53 0.14
CA VAL A 313 -2.23 -14.63 0.09
C VAL A 313 -1.77 -16.08 0.28
N ILE A 314 -2.43 -16.82 1.19
CA ILE A 314 -2.15 -18.25 1.39
C ILE A 314 -2.42 -19.03 0.10
N ARG A 315 -3.59 -18.80 -0.53
CA ARG A 315 -3.92 -19.43 -1.81
C ARG A 315 -2.95 -19.08 -2.92
N ASP A 316 -2.41 -17.85 -2.92
CA ASP A 316 -1.43 -17.41 -3.90
C ASP A 316 -0.08 -18.14 -3.71
N HIS A 317 0.39 -18.37 -2.47
CA HIS A 317 1.57 -19.19 -2.21
C HIS A 317 1.36 -20.63 -2.66
N ILE A 318 0.24 -21.26 -2.28
CA ILE A 318 -0.08 -22.64 -2.72
C ILE A 318 -0.12 -22.72 -4.24
N ARG A 319 -0.76 -21.74 -4.90
CA ARG A 319 -0.81 -21.70 -6.36
C ARG A 319 0.60 -21.64 -6.96
N VAL A 320 1.47 -20.79 -6.43
CA VAL A 320 2.86 -20.67 -6.89
C VAL A 320 3.57 -22.02 -6.81
N ILE A 321 3.47 -22.71 -5.67
CA ILE A 321 4.13 -24.01 -5.46
C ILE A 321 3.57 -25.08 -6.42
N LYS A 322 2.27 -25.10 -6.67
CA LYS A 322 1.64 -26.04 -7.61
C LYS A 322 2.19 -25.95 -9.03
N TYR A 323 2.82 -24.85 -9.42
CA TYR A 323 3.50 -24.78 -10.72
C TYR A 323 4.70 -25.72 -10.84
N LEU A 324 5.23 -26.26 -9.72
CA LEU A 324 6.26 -27.30 -9.78
C LEU A 324 5.77 -28.57 -10.51
N THR A 325 4.50 -28.91 -10.41
CA THR A 325 3.94 -30.05 -11.17
C THR A 325 3.96 -29.81 -12.67
N ILE A 326 3.86 -28.54 -13.08
CA ILE A 326 3.98 -28.15 -14.50
C ILE A 326 5.46 -28.19 -14.91
N VAL A 327 6.38 -27.71 -14.06
CA VAL A 327 7.82 -27.81 -14.33
C VAL A 327 8.24 -29.25 -14.50
N ASP A 328 7.74 -30.15 -13.64
CA ASP A 328 8.06 -31.59 -13.70
C ASP A 328 7.64 -32.26 -15.03
N SER A 329 6.67 -31.69 -15.73
CA SER A 329 6.30 -32.18 -17.08
C SER A 329 7.29 -31.80 -18.17
N TYR A 330 8.15 -30.81 -17.93
CA TYR A 330 9.21 -30.37 -18.86
C TYR A 330 10.59 -30.90 -18.47
N ILE A 331 10.91 -30.78 -17.18
CA ILE A 331 12.16 -31.24 -16.58
C ILE A 331 11.80 -32.00 -15.30
N LYS A 332 12.30 -33.22 -15.15
CA LYS A 332 12.01 -34.01 -13.95
C LYS A 332 12.63 -33.38 -12.71
N THR A 333 11.75 -32.89 -11.85
CA THR A 333 12.15 -32.24 -10.58
C THR A 333 12.28 -33.23 -9.44
N GLY A 334 11.69 -34.40 -9.59
CA GLY A 334 11.55 -35.40 -8.55
C GLY A 334 10.44 -35.16 -7.54
N ILE A 335 9.69 -34.09 -7.72
CA ILE A 335 8.61 -33.75 -6.79
C ILE A 335 7.46 -34.74 -6.87
N ASP A 336 6.79 -35.00 -5.74
CA ASP A 336 5.56 -35.77 -5.71
C ASP A 336 4.39 -34.92 -6.24
N SER A 337 4.03 -35.15 -7.49
CA SER A 337 2.99 -34.35 -8.15
C SER A 337 1.59 -34.55 -7.54
N GLU A 338 1.31 -35.70 -6.94
CA GLU A 338 0.01 -35.98 -6.28
C GLU A 338 -0.06 -35.26 -4.94
N GLU A 339 0.99 -35.33 -4.12
CA GLU A 339 1.08 -34.58 -2.86
C GLU A 339 0.95 -33.08 -3.11
N ILE A 340 1.67 -32.54 -4.10
CA ILE A 340 1.63 -31.12 -4.42
C ILE A 340 0.26 -30.69 -4.96
N ALA A 341 -0.38 -31.51 -5.78
CA ALA A 341 -1.73 -31.26 -6.24
C ALA A 341 -2.75 -31.23 -5.09
N GLY A 342 -2.52 -32.04 -4.06
CA GLY A 342 -3.34 -32.12 -2.84
C GLY A 342 -3.21 -30.94 -1.88
N LEU A 343 -2.19 -30.09 -2.02
CA LEU A 343 -2.02 -28.92 -1.16
C LEU A 343 -3.25 -28.02 -1.15
N SER A 344 -3.74 -27.68 0.03
CA SER A 344 -4.91 -26.83 0.20
C SER A 344 -4.74 -25.83 1.36
N ALA A 345 -5.44 -24.71 1.28
CA ALA A 345 -5.46 -23.73 2.37
C ALA A 345 -6.10 -24.31 3.64
N GLY A 346 -6.96 -25.35 3.51
CA GLY A 346 -7.59 -26.02 4.63
C GLY A 346 -6.59 -26.75 5.53
N ALA A 347 -5.58 -27.39 4.95
CA ALA A 347 -4.55 -28.10 5.71
C ALA A 347 -3.66 -27.16 6.53
N VAL A 348 -3.43 -25.93 6.04
CA VAL A 348 -2.57 -24.94 6.70
C VAL A 348 -3.31 -24.12 7.76
N ARG A 349 -4.62 -23.88 7.56
CA ARG A 349 -5.46 -23.04 8.45
C ARG A 349 -5.39 -23.35 9.96
N PRO A 350 -5.38 -24.60 10.42
CA PRO A 350 -5.29 -24.89 11.86
C PRO A 350 -4.00 -24.39 12.51
N HIS A 351 -2.94 -24.19 11.73
CA HIS A 351 -1.60 -23.83 12.18
C HIS A 351 -1.26 -22.35 12.01
N ILE A 352 -2.19 -21.55 11.49
CA ILE A 352 -1.96 -20.14 11.19
C ILE A 352 -3.05 -19.25 11.76
N GLN A 353 -2.67 -18.03 12.10
CA GLN A 353 -3.66 -16.99 12.40
C GLN A 353 -4.07 -16.33 11.08
N GLU A 354 -5.25 -16.71 10.59
CA GLU A 354 -5.81 -16.10 9.39
C GLU A 354 -6.32 -14.68 9.71
N LYS A 355 -5.83 -13.73 8.94
CA LYS A 355 -6.27 -12.34 9.03
C LYS A 355 -7.54 -12.16 8.22
N SER A 356 -8.56 -11.56 8.82
CA SER A 356 -9.72 -11.09 8.06
C SER A 356 -9.31 -10.01 7.04
N ASN A 357 -10.02 -9.95 5.91
CA ASN A 357 -9.87 -8.84 4.96
C ASN A 357 -10.46 -7.57 5.55
N ASP A 358 -9.78 -6.98 6.55
CA ASP A 358 -10.26 -5.79 7.21
C ASP A 358 -10.27 -4.60 6.27
N ARG A 359 -11.41 -3.94 6.24
CA ARG A 359 -11.61 -2.73 5.44
C ARG A 359 -10.93 -1.55 6.14
N TYR A 360 -10.54 -0.55 5.37
CA TYR A 360 -10.13 0.72 5.94
C TYR A 360 -11.26 1.28 6.80
N ARG A 361 -10.94 1.74 8.00
CA ARG A 361 -11.87 2.50 8.85
C ARG A 361 -12.23 3.80 8.15
N LEU A 362 -13.48 4.20 8.21
CA LEU A 362 -13.86 5.54 7.78
C LEU A 362 -13.39 6.56 8.83
N LEU A 363 -13.04 7.74 8.34
CA LEU A 363 -12.72 8.86 9.22
C LEU A 363 -14.02 9.45 9.78
N PRO A 364 -14.00 9.96 11.03
CA PRO A 364 -15.08 10.83 11.51
C PRO A 364 -15.28 12.03 10.59
N TYR A 365 -16.51 12.46 10.43
CA TYR A 365 -16.84 13.59 9.57
C TYR A 365 -16.12 14.88 10.00
N GLU A 366 -16.04 15.08 11.30
CA GLU A 366 -15.39 16.23 11.92
C GLU A 366 -13.91 16.34 11.52
N ILE A 367 -13.22 15.19 11.47
CA ILE A 367 -11.80 15.12 11.08
C ILE A 367 -11.64 15.49 9.60
N VAL A 368 -12.53 15.01 8.75
CA VAL A 368 -12.46 15.29 7.30
C VAL A 368 -12.77 16.75 7.02
N PHE A 369 -13.83 17.31 7.63
CA PHE A 369 -14.15 18.72 7.45
C PHE A 369 -13.06 19.64 8.01
N TYR A 370 -12.49 19.30 9.17
CA TYR A 370 -11.33 20.00 9.70
C TYR A 370 -10.17 20.00 8.69
N ALA A 371 -9.85 18.82 8.15
CA ALA A 371 -8.75 18.69 7.19
C ALA A 371 -9.02 19.45 5.88
N ILE A 372 -10.26 19.43 5.37
CA ILE A 372 -10.67 20.23 4.19
C ILE A 372 -10.41 21.72 4.46
N LYS A 373 -11.00 22.24 5.54
CA LYS A 373 -10.90 23.65 5.90
C LYS A 373 -9.45 24.08 6.03
N LYS A 374 -8.68 23.36 6.84
CA LYS A 374 -7.27 23.71 7.10
C LYS A 374 -6.37 23.52 5.88
N SER A 375 -6.60 22.48 5.07
CA SER A 375 -5.85 22.29 3.82
C SER A 375 -6.16 23.40 2.81
N TYR A 376 -7.42 23.84 2.74
CA TYR A 376 -7.82 24.92 1.84
C TYR A 376 -7.23 26.25 2.29
N GLU A 377 -7.35 26.62 3.58
CA GLU A 377 -6.76 27.81 4.16
C GLU A 377 -5.24 27.86 3.89
N PHE A 378 -4.56 26.76 4.17
CA PHE A 378 -3.10 26.66 3.95
C PHE A 378 -2.74 26.80 2.46
N GLN A 379 -3.44 26.11 1.58
CA GLN A 379 -3.21 26.14 0.14
C GLN A 379 -3.40 27.56 -0.42
N GLU A 380 -4.47 28.27 -0.05
CA GLU A 380 -4.72 29.64 -0.53
C GLU A 380 -3.63 30.61 -0.09
N CYS A 381 -3.20 30.50 1.17
CA CYS A 381 -2.22 31.42 1.72
C CYS A 381 -0.77 31.17 1.22
N HIS A 382 -0.42 29.91 0.90
CA HIS A 382 1.00 29.57 0.76
C HIS A 382 1.41 29.03 -0.61
N THR A 383 0.47 28.60 -1.50
CA THR A 383 0.84 27.90 -2.74
C THR A 383 1.76 28.71 -3.64
N ALA A 384 1.40 29.96 -3.95
CA ALA A 384 2.19 30.79 -4.88
C ALA A 384 3.61 30.98 -4.33
N ARG A 385 3.71 31.47 -3.09
CA ARG A 385 4.99 31.75 -2.43
C ARG A 385 5.89 30.51 -2.33
N VAL A 386 5.33 29.32 -1.99
CA VAL A 386 6.11 28.09 -1.85
C VAL A 386 6.57 27.58 -3.21
N LEU A 387 5.69 27.57 -4.22
CA LEU A 387 6.08 27.10 -5.55
C LEU A 387 7.13 28.02 -6.19
N GLU A 388 6.97 29.33 -6.08
CA GLU A 388 7.96 30.31 -6.55
C GLU A 388 9.33 30.09 -5.88
N ALA A 389 9.38 29.96 -4.56
CA ALA A 389 10.63 29.71 -3.85
C ALA A 389 11.28 28.36 -4.26
N VAL A 390 10.49 27.32 -4.50
CA VAL A 390 11.00 26.03 -5.01
C VAL A 390 11.53 26.18 -6.43
N GLU A 391 10.82 26.95 -7.29
CA GLU A 391 11.27 27.25 -8.66
C GLU A 391 12.62 27.96 -8.66
N GLU A 392 12.83 28.96 -7.81
CA GLU A 392 14.12 29.67 -7.67
C GLU A 392 15.25 28.69 -7.33
N VAL A 393 15.04 27.78 -6.35
CA VAL A 393 16.02 26.74 -5.99
C VAL A 393 16.33 25.85 -7.19
N LEU A 394 15.30 25.42 -7.93
CA LEU A 394 15.47 24.55 -9.09
C LEU A 394 16.18 25.23 -10.27
N ILE A 395 15.96 26.54 -10.46
CA ILE A 395 16.66 27.34 -11.47
C ILE A 395 18.15 27.40 -11.16
N VAL A 396 18.52 27.71 -9.90
CA VAL A 396 19.93 27.72 -9.48
C VAL A 396 20.60 26.37 -9.78
N PHE A 397 19.91 25.26 -9.47
CA PHE A 397 20.42 23.93 -9.77
C PHE A 397 20.58 23.65 -11.26
N ALA A 398 19.61 24.03 -12.08
CA ALA A 398 19.68 23.85 -13.52
C ALA A 398 20.84 24.64 -14.14
N MET A 399 21.11 25.85 -13.63
CA MET A 399 22.24 26.69 -14.06
C MET A 399 23.60 26.08 -13.70
N GLU A 400 23.75 25.56 -12.47
CA GLU A 400 24.99 24.91 -12.02
C GLU A 400 25.32 23.64 -12.82
N HIS A 401 24.31 22.82 -13.16
CA HIS A 401 24.50 21.64 -13.98
C HIS A 401 24.92 21.98 -15.43
N SER A 402 24.46 23.08 -15.96
CA SER A 402 24.84 23.55 -17.28
C SER A 402 26.30 24.06 -17.38
N VAL A 403 26.92 24.40 -16.26
CA VAL A 403 28.29 24.91 -16.17
C VAL A 403 29.33 23.81 -15.86
N GLY A 404 28.96 22.55 -15.85
CA GLY A 404 29.89 21.42 -15.74
C GLY A 404 30.49 21.18 -14.34
N PHE A 405 29.86 21.63 -13.30
CA PHE A 405 30.25 21.34 -11.91
C PHE A 405 29.98 19.87 -11.56
N GLN A 406 30.93 18.99 -11.81
CA GLN A 406 30.91 17.56 -11.42
C GLN A 406 31.32 17.29 -9.98
N GLN A 407 31.65 18.27 -9.20
CA GLN A 407 31.95 18.10 -7.79
C GLN A 407 30.67 18.33 -6.98
N SER A 408 30.44 17.44 -6.01
CA SER A 408 29.43 17.53 -4.97
C SER A 408 29.50 18.91 -4.32
N CYS A 409 28.86 19.91 -4.93
CA CYS A 409 28.64 21.18 -4.30
C CYS A 409 27.95 20.89 -2.98
N ASN A 410 28.60 21.20 -1.91
CA ASN A 410 28.07 21.17 -0.57
C ASN A 410 26.98 22.24 -0.57
N ILE A 411 25.78 21.90 -1.05
CA ILE A 411 24.62 22.80 -1.15
C ILE A 411 24.38 23.46 0.20
N SER A 412 24.74 22.77 1.31
CA SER A 412 24.82 23.38 2.62
C SER A 412 25.71 24.63 2.69
N GLY A 413 26.80 24.71 1.95
CA GLY A 413 27.66 25.89 1.92
C GLY A 413 27.09 27.05 1.10
N TYR A 414 26.37 26.76 0.01
CA TYR A 414 25.76 27.78 -0.84
C TYR A 414 24.57 28.47 -0.17
N PHE A 415 23.85 27.74 0.66
CA PHE A 415 22.66 28.17 1.35
C PHE A 415 22.87 28.47 2.84
N ALA A 416 24.06 28.23 3.39
CA ALA A 416 24.39 28.50 4.79
C ALA A 416 24.61 29.98 5.08
N ASN A 417 24.77 30.80 4.07
CA ASN A 417 24.88 32.26 4.25
C ASN A 417 23.50 32.85 3.99
N ASP A 418 22.91 33.46 5.03
CA ASP A 418 21.71 34.30 5.08
C ASP A 418 21.37 35.02 3.77
N ASN A 419 21.02 34.27 2.74
CA ASN A 419 20.61 34.84 1.49
C ASN A 419 19.09 35.08 1.57
N PRO A 420 18.64 36.33 1.74
CA PRO A 420 17.23 36.66 1.90
C PRO A 420 16.40 36.41 0.61
N GLY A 421 17.00 35.79 -0.42
CA GLY A 421 16.44 35.63 -1.75
C GLY A 421 15.29 34.64 -1.87
N PHE A 422 15.04 33.76 -0.90
CA PHE A 422 13.99 32.74 -1.02
C PHE A 422 12.68 33.11 -0.31
N ASN A 423 12.20 34.34 -0.51
CA ASN A 423 10.91 34.76 0.06
C ASN A 423 10.76 34.50 1.59
N GLY A 424 11.87 34.53 2.35
CA GLY A 424 11.90 34.29 3.79
C GLY A 424 11.80 32.82 4.21
N PHE A 425 12.05 31.88 3.30
CA PHE A 425 12.20 30.46 3.62
C PHE A 425 13.66 30.11 3.90
N GLU A 426 13.85 29.20 4.86
CA GLU A 426 15.09 28.46 5.05
C GLU A 426 15.02 27.16 4.25
N LEU A 427 16.12 26.73 3.63
CA LEU A 427 16.11 25.54 2.76
C LEU A 427 16.04 24.20 3.47
N TRP A 428 15.99 24.18 4.77
CA TRP A 428 16.37 23.03 5.56
C TRP A 428 15.32 22.06 5.94
N THR A 429 15.83 20.85 6.02
CA THR A 429 15.16 19.66 6.51
C THR A 429 14.89 19.75 8.02
N LEU A 430 14.00 18.89 8.48
CA LEU A 430 13.54 18.72 9.86
C LEU A 430 14.62 18.60 10.94
N ALA A 431 15.89 18.39 10.59
CA ALA A 431 17.00 18.38 11.55
C ALA A 431 18.06 19.33 11.06
N PRO A 432 18.24 20.51 11.69
CA PRO A 432 19.44 21.28 11.52
C PRO A 432 20.63 20.36 11.83
N SER A 433 21.60 20.32 10.92
CA SER A 433 22.82 19.57 11.13
C SER A 433 23.47 20.03 12.43
N GLY A 434 23.42 19.21 13.47
CA GLY A 434 23.99 19.51 14.78
C GLY A 434 23.02 19.49 15.96
N VAL A 435 21.72 19.55 15.78
CA VAL A 435 20.76 19.48 16.89
C VAL A 435 20.27 18.04 17.03
N ARG A 436 21.08 17.22 17.69
CA ARG A 436 20.82 15.78 17.89
C ARG A 436 19.93 15.46 19.09
N SER A 437 19.51 16.49 19.84
CA SER A 437 18.67 16.33 21.03
C SER A 437 17.37 17.12 21.01
N VAL A 438 16.91 17.57 19.85
CA VAL A 438 15.60 18.23 19.77
C VAL A 438 14.52 17.20 19.97
N THR A 439 13.73 17.35 21.01
CA THR A 439 12.53 16.53 21.20
C THR A 439 11.66 16.61 19.94
N THR A 440 11.09 15.49 19.53
CA THR A 440 10.26 15.39 18.31
C THR A 440 9.19 16.49 18.25
N GLY A 441 8.62 16.89 19.40
CA GLY A 441 7.62 17.96 19.48
C GLY A 441 8.13 19.35 19.10
N LEU A 442 9.38 19.73 19.47
CA LEU A 442 9.96 21.02 19.07
C LEU A 442 10.16 21.10 17.56
N LEU A 443 10.61 20.01 16.96
CA LEU A 443 10.84 19.90 15.53
C LEU A 443 9.58 20.17 14.71
N PHE A 444 8.44 19.58 15.08
CA PHE A 444 7.19 19.80 14.39
C PHE A 444 6.61 21.20 14.65
N LYS A 445 6.87 21.80 15.81
CA LYS A 445 6.53 23.21 16.06
C LYS A 445 7.29 24.15 15.13
N GLU A 446 8.59 23.92 14.91
CA GLU A 446 9.37 24.72 13.96
C GLU A 446 8.90 24.52 12.51
N MET A 447 8.55 23.28 12.14
CA MET A 447 7.95 23.00 10.82
C MET A 447 6.68 23.83 10.58
N ARG A 448 5.80 23.99 11.58
CA ARG A 448 4.55 24.76 11.45
C ARG A 448 4.77 26.27 11.31
N LYS A 449 5.93 26.79 11.65
CA LYS A 449 6.30 28.18 11.35
C LYS A 449 6.50 28.43 9.85
N CYS A 450 6.41 27.37 9.03
CA CYS A 450 6.56 27.40 7.57
C CYS A 450 7.87 28.08 7.12
N LYS A 451 8.94 27.93 7.87
CA LYS A 451 10.25 28.47 7.51
C LYS A 451 11.05 27.54 6.61
N ALA A 452 10.99 26.23 6.85
CA ALA A 452 11.73 25.24 6.10
C ALA A 452 11.03 24.93 4.76
N LEU A 453 11.60 25.38 3.65
CA LEU A 453 10.99 25.31 2.31
C LEU A 453 10.59 23.90 1.90
N TYR A 454 11.52 22.93 2.03
CA TYR A 454 11.23 21.54 1.64
C TYR A 454 10.05 20.94 2.42
N GLN A 455 10.01 21.17 3.74
CA GLN A 455 8.95 20.63 4.59
C GLN A 455 7.61 21.28 4.27
N THR A 456 7.63 22.59 4.03
CA THR A 456 6.44 23.36 3.65
C THR A 456 5.91 22.92 2.30
N TYR A 457 6.79 22.65 1.32
CA TYR A 457 6.41 22.07 0.03
C TYR A 457 5.76 20.70 0.18
N CYS A 458 6.36 19.80 0.97
CA CYS A 458 5.77 18.48 1.22
C CYS A 458 4.39 18.59 1.89
N GLY A 459 4.23 19.50 2.84
CA GLY A 459 2.95 19.77 3.50
C GLY A 459 1.92 20.35 2.55
N LEU A 460 2.30 21.32 1.71
CA LEU A 460 1.46 21.90 0.68
C LEU A 460 0.95 20.85 -0.31
N MET A 461 1.86 20.05 -0.84
CA MET A 461 1.50 18.95 -1.74
C MET A 461 0.54 17.98 -1.07
N GLY A 462 0.74 17.66 0.21
CA GLY A 462 -0.17 16.83 0.99
C GLY A 462 -1.55 17.47 1.15
N CYS A 463 -1.64 18.77 1.39
CA CYS A 463 -2.92 19.51 1.42
C CYS A 463 -3.63 19.49 0.05
N CYS A 464 -2.90 19.68 -1.04
CA CYS A 464 -3.45 19.55 -2.40
C CYS A 464 -3.98 18.14 -2.66
N LEU A 465 -3.23 17.09 -2.22
CA LEU A 465 -3.64 15.69 -2.36
C LEU A 465 -4.90 15.36 -1.52
N ILE A 466 -5.06 15.94 -0.32
CA ILE A 466 -6.27 15.79 0.50
C ILE A 466 -7.48 16.37 -0.26
N LEU A 467 -7.36 17.58 -0.77
CA LEU A 467 -8.44 18.29 -1.45
C LEU A 467 -8.80 17.60 -2.77
N ILE A 468 -7.84 17.40 -3.67
CA ILE A 468 -8.08 16.73 -4.96
C ILE A 468 -8.57 15.30 -4.74
N GLY A 469 -7.93 14.58 -3.82
CA GLY A 469 -8.24 13.19 -3.53
C GLY A 469 -9.65 12.97 -2.97
N LEU A 470 -10.17 13.93 -2.20
CA LEU A 470 -11.53 13.90 -1.68
C LEU A 470 -12.54 14.20 -2.78
N PHE A 471 -12.43 15.37 -3.45
CA PHE A 471 -13.43 15.81 -4.41
C PHE A 471 -13.47 14.96 -5.69
N ALA A 472 -12.32 14.45 -6.13
CA ALA A 472 -12.28 13.51 -7.23
C ALA A 472 -12.67 12.07 -6.82
N ALA A 473 -12.64 11.75 -5.55
CA ALA A 473 -13.00 10.46 -4.97
C ALA A 473 -12.32 9.24 -5.66
N ARG A 474 -11.08 9.43 -6.16
CA ARG A 474 -10.37 8.43 -6.95
C ARG A 474 -9.43 7.55 -6.11
N ARG A 475 -8.91 6.48 -6.70
CA ARG A 475 -7.87 5.66 -6.05
C ARG A 475 -6.52 6.36 -6.13
N GLN A 476 -5.65 6.11 -5.16
CA GLN A 476 -4.29 6.68 -5.12
C GLN A 476 -3.53 6.48 -6.43
N GLU A 477 -3.61 5.29 -7.03
CA GLU A 477 -2.95 4.96 -8.29
C GLU A 477 -3.49 5.78 -9.48
N GLU A 478 -4.79 6.09 -9.47
CA GLU A 478 -5.44 6.90 -10.50
C GLU A 478 -5.04 8.37 -10.37
N LEU A 479 -4.91 8.88 -9.14
CA LEU A 479 -4.43 10.23 -8.86
C LEU A 479 -2.95 10.41 -9.24
N LEU A 480 -2.11 9.43 -8.93
CA LEU A 480 -0.69 9.44 -9.29
C LEU A 480 -0.44 9.43 -10.81
N ASN A 481 -1.41 8.98 -11.60
CA ASN A 481 -1.32 8.95 -13.07
C ASN A 481 -1.99 10.16 -13.75
N LEU A 482 -2.41 11.18 -13.00
CA LEU A 482 -2.96 12.39 -13.60
C LEU A 482 -1.90 13.11 -14.45
N SER A 483 -2.28 13.50 -15.67
CA SER A 483 -1.44 14.31 -16.55
C SER A 483 -1.59 15.80 -16.26
N THR A 484 -0.71 16.60 -16.83
CA THR A 484 -0.82 18.07 -16.81
C THR A 484 -2.04 18.61 -17.57
N GLU A 485 -2.62 17.80 -18.44
CA GLU A 485 -3.78 18.14 -19.26
C GLU A 485 -5.08 17.47 -18.76
N CYS A 486 -5.09 17.02 -17.50
CA CYS A 486 -6.24 16.34 -16.93
C CYS A 486 -7.46 17.22 -16.67
N LEU A 487 -7.31 18.54 -16.72
CA LEU A 487 -8.40 19.48 -16.48
C LEU A 487 -9.21 19.73 -17.76
N TYR A 488 -10.53 19.65 -17.66
CA TYR A 488 -11.46 19.96 -18.77
C TYR A 488 -12.54 20.94 -18.32
N PRO A 489 -12.80 22.02 -19.08
CA PRO A 489 -11.96 22.51 -20.18
C PRO A 489 -10.59 22.96 -19.69
N LEU A 490 -9.59 22.93 -20.58
CA LEU A 490 -8.22 23.37 -20.27
C LEU A 490 -8.14 24.92 -20.41
N ILE A 491 -8.91 25.60 -19.58
CA ILE A 491 -9.03 27.06 -19.53
C ILE A 491 -8.52 27.49 -18.14
N ASP A 492 -7.86 28.67 -18.10
CA ASP A 492 -7.37 29.23 -16.83
C ASP A 492 -8.54 29.56 -15.90
N PRO A 493 -8.66 28.89 -14.72
CA PRO A 493 -9.73 29.16 -13.78
C PRO A 493 -9.69 30.57 -13.12
N TYR A 494 -8.62 31.30 -13.34
CA TYR A 494 -8.46 32.68 -12.85
C TYR A 494 -8.81 33.73 -13.90
N SER A 495 -9.06 33.32 -15.15
CA SER A 495 -9.50 34.23 -16.20
C SER A 495 -11.01 34.49 -16.14
N ASP A 496 -11.48 35.60 -16.73
CA ASP A 496 -12.89 35.95 -16.82
C ASP A 496 -13.72 34.88 -17.55
N VAL A 497 -13.14 34.26 -18.59
CA VAL A 497 -13.73 33.12 -19.33
C VAL A 497 -13.86 31.92 -18.41
N GLY A 498 -12.83 31.59 -17.63
CA GLY A 498 -12.81 30.46 -16.71
C GLY A 498 -13.75 30.66 -15.51
N ASP A 499 -14.24 31.86 -15.26
CA ASP A 499 -15.10 32.14 -14.10
C ASP A 499 -16.49 31.50 -14.22
N SER A 500 -17.02 31.40 -15.45
CA SER A 500 -18.31 30.80 -15.74
C SER A 500 -18.27 29.31 -16.07
N GLU A 501 -17.08 28.70 -16.16
CA GLU A 501 -16.93 27.32 -16.62
C GLU A 501 -17.12 26.28 -15.51
N MET A 502 -17.70 25.15 -15.90
CA MET A 502 -17.77 23.93 -15.07
C MET A 502 -16.60 23.02 -15.36
N TYR A 503 -15.75 22.79 -14.36
CA TYR A 503 -14.55 22.02 -14.50
C TYR A 503 -14.74 20.54 -14.18
N SER A 504 -14.00 19.71 -14.90
CA SER A 504 -13.92 18.26 -14.66
C SER A 504 -12.47 17.78 -14.75
N ILE A 505 -12.19 16.63 -14.17
CA ILE A 505 -10.89 15.97 -14.26
C ILE A 505 -11.03 14.68 -15.08
N ASP A 506 -10.16 14.50 -16.07
CA ASP A 506 -10.07 13.29 -16.87
C ASP A 506 -9.11 12.27 -16.24
N PHE A 507 -9.59 11.06 -15.97
CA PHE A 507 -8.88 9.96 -15.37
C PHE A 507 -8.79 8.76 -16.29
N SER A 508 -7.64 8.10 -16.27
CA SER A 508 -7.46 6.77 -16.88
C SER A 508 -7.71 5.69 -15.82
N ALA A 509 -8.91 5.09 -15.81
CA ALA A 509 -9.32 4.09 -14.84
C ALA A 509 -8.81 2.69 -15.20
N GLY A 510 -7.93 2.12 -14.35
CA GLY A 510 -7.23 0.85 -14.63
C GLY A 510 -7.87 -0.43 -14.09
N LYS A 511 -8.89 -0.37 -13.21
CA LYS A 511 -9.43 -1.54 -12.48
C LYS A 511 -10.94 -1.76 -12.65
N THR A 512 -11.53 -1.32 -13.72
CA THR A 512 -12.99 -1.39 -13.94
C THR A 512 -13.51 -2.75 -14.42
N GLY A 513 -12.68 -3.79 -14.42
CA GLY A 513 -13.12 -5.16 -14.77
C GLY A 513 -13.25 -5.44 -16.26
N ASN A 514 -12.93 -4.49 -17.13
CA ASN A 514 -12.89 -4.71 -18.57
C ASN A 514 -11.48 -5.15 -18.99
N PRO A 515 -11.32 -6.35 -19.60
CA PRO A 515 -10.02 -6.84 -20.03
C PRO A 515 -9.41 -6.05 -21.19
N ASN A 516 -10.20 -5.20 -21.87
CA ASN A 516 -9.80 -4.56 -23.13
C ASN A 516 -9.31 -3.12 -23.02
N GLY A 517 -9.03 -2.56 -21.83
CA GLY A 517 -8.38 -1.26 -21.79
C GLY A 517 -8.71 -0.38 -20.59
N LYS A 518 -7.95 0.68 -20.47
CA LYS A 518 -8.21 1.78 -19.56
C LYS A 518 -9.42 2.55 -20.07
N HIS A 519 -10.45 2.73 -19.23
CA HIS A 519 -11.54 3.64 -19.54
C HIS A 519 -11.15 5.05 -19.14
N GLU A 520 -11.36 5.98 -20.02
CA GLU A 520 -11.35 7.40 -19.66
C GLU A 520 -12.61 7.71 -18.88
N LEU A 521 -12.46 8.35 -17.76
CA LEU A 521 -13.55 8.76 -16.89
C LEU A 521 -13.40 10.24 -16.57
N ARG A 522 -14.44 11.01 -16.84
CA ARG A 522 -14.51 12.43 -16.51
C ARG A 522 -15.31 12.63 -15.21
N VAL A 523 -14.72 13.35 -14.25
CA VAL A 523 -15.32 13.60 -12.94
C VAL A 523 -15.44 15.11 -12.73
N PRO A 524 -16.64 15.65 -12.51
CA PRO A 524 -16.81 17.07 -12.22
C PRO A 524 -16.16 17.44 -10.88
N VAL A 525 -15.55 18.60 -10.83
CA VAL A 525 -14.90 19.13 -9.63
C VAL A 525 -15.23 20.61 -9.41
N PRO A 526 -15.26 21.06 -8.16
CA PRO A 526 -15.42 22.47 -7.85
C PRO A 526 -14.28 23.32 -8.44
N LYS A 527 -14.57 24.57 -8.79
CA LYS A 527 -13.60 25.52 -9.34
C LYS A 527 -12.35 25.67 -8.46
N MET A 528 -12.48 25.59 -7.14
CA MET A 528 -11.32 25.61 -6.23
C MET A 528 -10.32 24.50 -6.53
N ILE A 529 -10.79 23.32 -6.92
CA ILE A 529 -9.93 22.19 -7.29
C ILE A 529 -9.25 22.44 -8.64
N ALA A 530 -9.99 23.01 -9.60
CA ALA A 530 -9.44 23.43 -10.89
C ALA A 530 -8.29 24.45 -10.69
N LYS A 531 -8.46 25.43 -9.80
CA LYS A 531 -7.41 26.41 -9.45
C LYS A 531 -6.16 25.75 -8.88
N ILE A 532 -6.30 24.74 -8.01
CA ILE A 532 -5.18 23.99 -7.45
C ILE A 532 -4.43 23.24 -8.57
N ILE A 533 -5.16 22.52 -9.42
CA ILE A 533 -4.60 21.78 -10.55
C ILE A 533 -3.85 22.72 -11.49
N TRP A 534 -4.43 23.89 -11.77
CA TRP A 534 -3.81 24.89 -12.64
C TRP A 534 -2.47 25.41 -12.10
N LYS A 535 -2.39 25.72 -10.80
CA LYS A 535 -1.14 26.10 -10.14
C LYS A 535 -0.08 24.97 -10.23
N LEU A 536 -0.49 23.73 -9.96
CA LEU A 536 0.41 22.57 -10.06
C LEU A 536 0.86 22.33 -11.50
N ARG A 537 -0.03 22.49 -12.48
CA ARG A 537 0.30 22.42 -13.92
C ARG A 537 1.33 23.47 -14.31
N SER A 538 1.14 24.70 -13.88
CA SER A 538 2.06 25.80 -14.17
C SER A 538 3.48 25.49 -13.62
N PHE A 539 3.56 25.02 -12.38
CA PHE A 539 4.81 24.58 -11.78
C PHE A 539 5.46 23.42 -12.56
N HIS A 540 4.65 22.43 -12.95
CA HIS A 540 5.12 21.29 -13.73
C HIS A 540 5.72 21.72 -15.08
N LEU A 541 5.01 22.59 -15.83
CA LEU A 541 5.46 23.11 -17.11
C LEU A 541 6.80 23.88 -16.99
N LYS A 542 6.98 24.65 -15.92
CA LYS A 542 8.28 25.30 -15.63
C LYS A 542 9.39 24.29 -15.39
N CYS A 543 9.13 23.21 -14.64
CA CYS A 543 10.11 22.13 -14.46
C CYS A 543 10.47 21.43 -15.79
N GLN A 544 9.51 21.30 -16.71
CA GLN A 544 9.78 20.79 -18.06
C GLN A 544 10.65 21.75 -18.88
N LEU A 545 10.36 23.03 -18.85
CA LEU A 545 11.15 24.06 -19.54
C LEU A 545 12.60 24.11 -19.05
N LEU A 546 12.81 23.85 -17.75
CA LEU A 546 14.14 23.73 -17.16
C LEU A 546 14.83 22.40 -17.46
N GLY A 547 14.19 21.49 -18.19
CA GLY A 547 14.75 20.17 -18.53
C GLY A 547 14.86 19.21 -17.35
N LEU A 548 14.24 19.49 -16.22
CA LEU A 548 14.32 18.68 -15.00
C LEU A 548 13.46 17.42 -15.07
N ILE A 549 12.42 17.41 -15.89
CA ILE A 549 11.48 16.31 -16.09
C ILE A 549 11.11 16.15 -17.57
N GLY A 550 10.70 14.94 -17.96
CA GLY A 550 10.22 14.65 -19.32
C GLY A 550 8.75 15.05 -19.53
N SER A 551 8.33 15.12 -20.81
CA SER A 551 6.98 15.53 -21.22
C SER A 551 5.85 14.59 -20.79
N SER A 552 6.15 13.36 -20.38
CA SER A 552 5.15 12.33 -20.04
C SER A 552 5.04 12.09 -18.53
N CYS A 553 5.43 13.06 -17.70
CA CYS A 553 5.38 12.93 -16.26
C CYS A 553 3.98 13.18 -15.67
N SER A 554 3.71 12.60 -14.51
CA SER A 554 2.52 12.84 -13.72
C SER A 554 2.43 14.30 -13.26
N LEU A 555 1.21 14.82 -13.08
CA LEU A 555 0.95 16.18 -12.56
C LEU A 555 1.65 16.44 -11.21
N PHE A 556 1.67 15.42 -10.34
CA PHE A 556 2.25 15.56 -9.01
C PHE A 556 3.74 15.28 -9.03
N LEU A 557 4.50 16.28 -8.68
CA LEU A 557 5.95 16.20 -8.61
C LEU A 557 6.46 16.08 -7.18
N ALA A 558 7.55 15.39 -7.03
CA ALA A 558 8.35 15.36 -5.82
C ALA A 558 9.69 16.03 -6.10
N VAL A 559 10.12 16.85 -5.16
CA VAL A 559 11.43 17.49 -5.18
C VAL A 559 12.34 16.74 -4.20
N SER A 560 13.60 16.52 -4.55
CA SER A 560 14.54 15.92 -3.62
C SER A 560 14.78 16.84 -2.43
N PRO A 561 15.10 16.31 -1.22
CA PRO A 561 15.41 17.15 -0.06
C PRO A 561 16.55 18.14 -0.27
N TRP A 562 17.37 17.88 -1.27
CA TRP A 562 18.54 18.68 -1.62
C TRP A 562 18.30 19.61 -2.83
N GLY A 563 17.05 19.68 -3.33
CA GLY A 563 16.71 20.48 -4.52
C GLY A 563 17.34 20.01 -5.83
N SER A 564 18.12 18.91 -5.82
CA SER A 564 18.92 18.48 -6.98
C SER A 564 18.16 17.67 -8.03
N LYS A 565 16.96 17.21 -7.72
CA LYS A 565 16.16 16.35 -8.62
C LYS A 565 14.68 16.58 -8.43
N VAL A 566 13.98 16.56 -9.53
CA VAL A 566 12.51 16.50 -9.58
C VAL A 566 12.11 15.17 -10.19
N TYR A 567 11.12 14.51 -9.65
CA TYR A 567 10.63 13.21 -10.13
C TYR A 567 9.14 13.05 -9.86
N GLU A 568 8.53 12.08 -10.51
CA GLU A 568 7.12 11.75 -10.27
C GLU A 568 6.90 11.27 -8.83
N LEU A 569 5.77 11.64 -8.27
CA LEU A 569 5.38 11.24 -6.92
C LEU A 569 5.15 9.72 -6.84
N SER A 570 5.93 9.02 -6.04
CA SER A 570 5.75 7.58 -5.80
C SER A 570 4.60 7.30 -4.81
N PRO A 571 4.03 6.07 -4.81
CA PRO A 571 3.00 5.69 -3.83
C PRO A 571 3.44 5.84 -2.35
N TYR A 572 4.72 5.63 -2.07
CA TYR A 572 5.30 5.83 -0.74
C TYR A 572 5.31 7.32 -0.37
N MET A 573 5.80 8.17 -1.26
CA MET A 573 5.87 9.62 -1.04
C MET A 573 4.48 10.25 -0.94
N TYR A 574 3.50 9.74 -1.70
CA TYR A 574 2.11 10.16 -1.59
C TYR A 574 1.62 10.08 -0.13
N ASN A 575 1.80 8.92 0.51
CA ASN A 575 1.41 8.75 1.90
C ASN A 575 2.26 9.59 2.87
N SER A 576 3.56 9.76 2.59
CA SER A 576 4.43 10.63 3.38
C SER A 576 4.00 12.10 3.31
N TYR A 577 3.56 12.57 2.15
CA TYR A 577 3.05 13.94 1.99
C TYR A 577 1.71 14.13 2.69
N LEU A 578 0.82 13.14 2.66
CA LEU A 578 -0.39 13.16 3.48
C LEU A 578 -0.09 13.22 4.98
N ASP A 579 0.90 12.44 5.44
CA ASP A 579 1.32 12.48 6.84
C ASP A 579 1.86 13.87 7.21
N ARG A 580 2.69 14.43 6.34
CA ARG A 580 3.25 15.78 6.52
C ARG A 580 2.18 16.86 6.57
N ALA A 581 1.16 16.76 5.69
CA ALA A 581 0.03 17.67 5.75
C ALA A 581 -0.74 17.53 7.07
N CYS A 582 -1.01 16.30 7.53
CA CYS A 582 -1.70 16.08 8.80
C CYS A 582 -0.94 16.66 10.00
N ASP A 583 0.39 16.56 10.01
CA ASP A 583 1.22 17.18 11.05
C ASP A 583 1.25 18.73 10.93
N LEU A 584 1.27 19.25 9.71
CA LEU A 584 1.30 20.69 9.43
C LEU A 584 -0.01 21.38 9.85
N ILE A 585 -1.15 20.81 9.45
CA ILE A 585 -2.48 21.36 9.78
C ILE A 585 -3.00 20.89 11.15
N GLU A 586 -2.20 20.13 11.90
CA GLU A 586 -2.55 19.61 13.23
C GLU A 586 -3.89 18.86 13.28
N THR A 587 -4.04 17.84 12.41
CA THR A 587 -5.24 17.02 12.51
C THR A 587 -5.42 16.50 13.96
N PRO A 588 -6.67 16.43 14.46
CA PRO A 588 -6.94 16.09 15.84
C PRO A 588 -6.29 14.79 16.31
N THR A 589 -5.98 14.74 17.60
CA THR A 589 -5.45 13.57 18.30
C THR A 589 -6.48 12.97 19.24
N ILE A 590 -6.34 11.69 19.56
CA ILE A 590 -7.08 11.01 20.61
C ILE A 590 -6.10 10.35 21.56
N ALA A 591 -6.50 10.16 22.83
CA ALA A 591 -5.74 9.34 23.77
C ALA A 591 -5.88 7.86 23.42
N GLY A 592 -4.75 7.17 23.30
CA GLY A 592 -4.71 5.71 23.17
C GLY A 592 -4.97 5.02 24.51
N SER A 593 -5.18 3.71 24.51
CA SER A 593 -5.41 2.88 25.70
C SER A 593 -4.23 2.88 26.68
N ASP A 594 -3.05 3.15 26.19
CA ASP A 594 -1.77 3.21 26.90
C ASP A 594 -1.38 4.64 27.32
N GLY A 595 -2.29 5.61 27.16
CA GLY A 595 -2.05 7.03 27.45
C GLY A 595 -1.24 7.78 26.38
N VAL A 596 -0.77 7.08 25.33
CA VAL A 596 -0.07 7.69 24.22
C VAL A 596 -1.04 8.44 23.32
N SER A 597 -0.74 9.67 22.94
CA SER A 597 -1.55 10.42 21.99
C SER A 597 -1.38 9.88 20.58
N LEU A 598 -2.49 9.60 19.92
CA LEU A 598 -2.57 9.10 18.54
C LEU A 598 -3.20 10.15 17.65
N ARG A 599 -2.63 10.40 16.45
CA ARG A 599 -3.16 11.36 15.46
C ARG A 599 -3.90 10.67 14.33
N PHE A 600 -4.93 11.35 13.80
CA PHE A 600 -5.59 10.97 12.56
C PHE A 600 -4.72 11.32 11.36
N TYR A 601 -3.98 10.33 10.83
CA TYR A 601 -3.28 10.45 9.55
C TYR A 601 -4.15 9.91 8.43
N ILE A 602 -4.53 10.82 7.52
CA ILE A 602 -5.49 10.56 6.44
C ILE A 602 -4.88 9.68 5.36
N ARG A 603 -5.69 8.78 4.79
CA ARG A 603 -5.32 7.95 3.63
C ARG A 603 -6.35 8.09 2.51
N GLN A 604 -5.90 7.98 1.26
CA GLN A 604 -6.76 8.16 0.08
C GLN A 604 -7.99 7.25 0.09
N HIS A 605 -7.84 6.00 0.54
CA HIS A 605 -8.98 5.09 0.63
C HIS A 605 -10.04 5.52 1.66
N GLN A 606 -9.63 6.25 2.69
CA GLN A 606 -10.54 6.81 3.69
C GLN A 606 -11.30 8.02 3.11
N LEU A 607 -10.61 8.91 2.39
CA LEU A 607 -11.25 10.06 1.70
C LEU A 607 -12.27 9.59 0.67
N ARG A 608 -11.91 8.61 -0.16
CA ARG A 608 -12.83 8.01 -1.12
C ARG A 608 -14.01 7.33 -0.43
N GLY A 609 -13.78 6.63 0.67
CA GLY A 609 -14.83 6.02 1.49
C GLY A 609 -15.76 7.05 2.10
N PHE A 610 -15.20 8.12 2.63
CA PHE A 610 -15.95 9.25 3.16
C PHE A 610 -16.83 9.90 2.09
N PHE A 611 -16.25 10.25 0.94
CA PHE A 611 -17.01 10.82 -0.18
C PHE A 611 -18.20 9.94 -0.56
N ALA A 612 -17.98 8.64 -0.73
CA ALA A 612 -19.03 7.71 -1.11
C ALA A 612 -20.17 7.67 -0.08
N THR A 613 -19.81 7.69 1.22
CA THR A 613 -20.80 7.68 2.31
C THR A 613 -21.53 9.01 2.41
N ALA A 614 -20.82 10.13 2.35
CA ALA A 614 -21.42 11.47 2.40
C ALA A 614 -22.37 11.71 1.23
N PHE A 615 -21.94 11.35 0.01
CA PHE A 615 -22.77 11.46 -1.18
C PHE A 615 -24.05 10.61 -1.08
N PHE A 616 -23.92 9.36 -0.63
CA PHE A 616 -25.07 8.48 -0.47
C PHE A 616 -26.10 9.05 0.53
N TRP A 617 -25.65 9.49 1.69
CA TRP A 617 -26.54 10.04 2.69
C TRP A 617 -27.16 11.38 2.29
N SER A 618 -26.49 12.16 1.42
CA SER A 618 -27.03 13.40 0.87
C SER A 618 -28.04 13.16 -0.24
N ALA A 619 -27.70 12.33 -1.23
CA ALA A 619 -28.49 12.12 -2.45
C ALA A 619 -29.45 10.92 -2.38
N GLY A 620 -29.33 10.06 -1.38
CA GLY A 620 -30.13 8.85 -1.22
C GLY A 620 -29.93 7.84 -2.36
N PHE A 621 -30.94 7.01 -2.59
CA PHE A 621 -30.91 5.99 -3.65
C PHE A 621 -30.92 6.59 -5.05
N TYR A 622 -31.52 7.73 -5.26
CA TYR A 622 -31.56 8.42 -6.56
C TYR A 622 -30.16 8.83 -7.05
N GLY A 623 -29.22 9.05 -6.12
CA GLY A 623 -27.85 9.39 -6.44
C GLY A 623 -26.90 8.21 -6.73
N LEU A 624 -27.38 6.95 -6.62
CA LEU A 624 -26.51 5.77 -6.71
C LEU A 624 -25.83 5.60 -8.07
N ASP A 625 -26.52 5.88 -9.16
CA ASP A 625 -25.91 5.78 -10.50
C ASP A 625 -24.85 6.87 -10.72
N SER A 626 -25.12 8.10 -10.24
CA SER A 626 -24.13 9.18 -10.25
C SER A 626 -22.93 8.83 -9.39
N LEU A 627 -23.15 8.30 -8.20
CA LEU A 627 -22.07 7.84 -7.31
C LEU A 627 -21.27 6.68 -7.94
N ARG A 628 -21.94 5.74 -8.59
CA ARG A 628 -21.29 4.64 -9.34
C ARG A 628 -20.42 5.18 -10.46
N ALA A 629 -20.91 6.14 -11.22
CA ALA A 629 -20.16 6.80 -12.29
C ALA A 629 -18.93 7.54 -11.75
N VAL A 630 -19.11 8.40 -10.74
CA VAL A 630 -17.99 9.13 -10.10
C VAL A 630 -16.95 8.19 -9.54
N LEU A 631 -17.36 7.11 -8.86
CA LEU A 631 -16.42 6.12 -8.33
C LEU A 631 -15.82 5.18 -9.40
N GLY A 632 -16.34 5.17 -10.62
CA GLY A 632 -15.91 4.29 -11.70
C GLY A 632 -16.10 2.81 -11.36
N HIS A 633 -17.25 2.44 -10.79
CA HIS A 633 -17.58 1.06 -10.45
C HIS A 633 -18.44 0.43 -11.55
N ALA A 634 -17.91 -0.63 -12.19
CA ALA A 634 -18.67 -1.39 -13.17
C ALA A 634 -19.82 -2.20 -12.53
N ASN A 635 -19.64 -2.65 -11.27
CA ASN A 635 -20.60 -3.49 -10.56
C ASN A 635 -21.13 -2.78 -9.30
N PHE A 636 -22.45 -2.78 -9.14
CA PHE A 636 -23.16 -2.24 -8.00
C PHE A 636 -22.73 -2.89 -6.66
N LYS A 637 -22.40 -4.18 -6.65
CA LYS A 637 -21.87 -4.89 -5.44
C LYS A 637 -20.64 -4.21 -4.83
N HIS A 638 -19.83 -3.52 -5.65
CA HIS A 638 -18.69 -2.74 -5.16
C HIS A 638 -19.11 -1.44 -4.46
N LEU A 639 -20.20 -0.81 -4.91
CA LEU A 639 -20.74 0.39 -4.30
C LEU A 639 -21.33 0.11 -2.92
N VAL A 640 -22.13 -0.96 -2.81
CA VAL A 640 -22.72 -1.43 -1.56
C VAL A 640 -21.67 -1.55 -0.44
N ARG A 641 -20.47 -2.00 -0.77
CA ARG A 641 -19.37 -2.12 0.21
C ARG A 641 -18.92 -0.79 0.82
N TYR A 642 -19.16 0.33 0.17
CA TYR A 642 -18.84 1.66 0.72
C TYR A 642 -19.99 2.18 1.58
N ILE A 643 -21.22 2.10 1.10
CA ILE A 643 -22.39 2.68 1.77
C ILE A 643 -22.86 1.90 3.01
N THR A 644 -22.58 0.60 3.07
CA THR A 644 -22.87 -0.24 4.27
C THR A 644 -21.82 -0.13 5.37
N LYS A 645 -20.80 0.72 5.22
CA LYS A 645 -19.81 0.96 6.27
C LYS A 645 -20.38 1.84 7.36
N VAL A 646 -20.13 1.44 8.61
CA VAL A 646 -20.39 2.30 9.77
C VAL A 646 -19.36 3.43 9.79
N THR A 647 -19.83 4.66 9.75
CA THR A 647 -19.00 5.86 9.89
C THR A 647 -19.04 6.35 11.32
N PRO A 648 -17.92 6.48 12.01
CA PRO A 648 -17.89 7.08 13.34
C PRO A 648 -18.12 8.59 13.26
N GLY A 649 -18.68 9.18 14.31
CA GLY A 649 -18.81 10.63 14.45
C GLY A 649 -20.24 11.11 14.67
N SER A 650 -20.37 12.34 15.15
CA SER A 650 -21.66 12.97 15.45
C SER A 650 -22.39 13.42 14.20
N MET A 651 -21.64 13.89 13.20
CA MET A 651 -22.22 14.47 11.97
C MET A 651 -23.02 13.46 11.13
N LEU A 652 -22.62 12.18 11.12
CA LEU A 652 -23.43 11.17 10.42
C LEU A 652 -24.82 11.02 11.06
N ARG A 653 -24.92 11.15 12.37
CA ARG A 653 -26.21 11.13 13.07
C ARG A 653 -27.09 12.32 12.68
N VAL A 654 -26.47 13.48 12.50
CA VAL A 654 -27.14 14.69 11.99
C VAL A 654 -27.73 14.45 10.59
N VAL A 655 -26.93 13.92 9.66
CA VAL A 655 -27.38 13.62 8.30
C VAL A 655 -28.48 12.53 8.28
N LYS A 656 -28.35 11.51 9.12
CA LYS A 656 -29.40 10.49 9.31
C LYS A 656 -30.68 11.08 9.87
N ALA A 657 -30.56 11.96 10.86
CA ALA A 657 -31.71 12.65 11.45
C ALA A 657 -32.44 13.50 10.41
N GLU A 658 -31.71 14.28 9.61
CA GLU A 658 -32.26 15.09 8.51
C GLU A 658 -32.99 14.20 7.49
N LYS A 659 -32.40 13.06 7.08
CA LYS A 659 -33.05 12.13 6.15
C LYS A 659 -34.33 11.51 6.75
N ILE A 660 -34.32 11.10 8.01
CA ILE A 660 -35.47 10.57 8.71
C ILE A 660 -36.59 11.64 8.77
N CYS A 661 -36.24 12.83 9.22
CA CYS A 661 -37.21 13.94 9.33
C CYS A 661 -37.83 14.32 7.98
N THR A 662 -36.99 14.41 6.93
CA THR A 662 -37.47 14.71 5.57
C THR A 662 -38.42 13.61 5.07
N SER A 663 -38.14 12.36 5.33
CA SER A 663 -39.01 11.24 4.94
C SER A 663 -40.31 11.22 5.74
N LEU A 664 -40.26 11.54 7.05
CA LEU A 664 -41.46 11.68 7.89
C LEU A 664 -42.39 12.81 7.37
N LEU A 665 -41.81 13.95 7.02
CA LEU A 665 -42.58 15.13 6.56
C LEU A 665 -43.18 15.00 5.15
N ASN A 666 -42.42 14.34 4.27
CA ASN A 666 -42.82 14.22 2.85
C ASN A 666 -43.67 12.95 2.58
N GLY A 667 -43.90 12.11 3.59
CA GLY A 667 -44.64 10.86 3.44
C GLY A 667 -43.98 9.85 2.50
N PHE A 668 -42.67 9.94 2.30
CA PHE A 668 -41.94 8.99 1.46
C PHE A 668 -41.81 7.63 2.12
N THR A 669 -42.10 6.57 1.38
CA THR A 669 -42.02 5.18 1.84
C THR A 669 -40.65 4.54 1.59
N ASP A 670 -39.59 5.34 1.44
CA ASP A 670 -38.25 4.89 1.14
C ASP A 670 -37.46 4.38 2.37
N ILE A 671 -38.06 4.49 3.57
CA ILE A 671 -37.51 4.00 4.83
C ILE A 671 -38.49 2.98 5.46
N GLU A 672 -38.04 1.75 5.61
CA GLU A 672 -38.82 0.73 6.33
C GLU A 672 -38.86 1.00 7.84
N ASN A 673 -39.98 0.68 8.47
CA ASN A 673 -40.28 0.90 9.90
C ASN A 673 -40.38 2.38 10.31
N LEU A 674 -40.60 3.28 9.36
CA LEU A 674 -40.75 4.70 9.65
C LEU A 674 -42.03 4.99 10.44
N ASP A 675 -43.11 4.24 10.20
CA ASP A 675 -44.39 4.38 10.90
C ASP A 675 -44.22 4.10 12.39
N ALA A 676 -43.44 3.08 12.76
CA ALA A 676 -43.16 2.78 14.18
C ALA A 676 -42.44 3.94 14.88
N LEU A 677 -41.56 4.65 14.19
CA LEU A 677 -40.93 5.86 14.73
C LEU A 677 -41.93 7.00 14.84
N LYS A 678 -42.81 7.15 13.83
CA LYS A 678 -43.88 8.16 13.85
C LYS A 678 -44.73 8.04 15.10
N ASP A 679 -45.16 6.81 15.44
CA ASP A 679 -45.96 6.54 16.64
C ASP A 679 -45.22 6.89 17.96
N VAL A 680 -43.93 6.55 18.03
CA VAL A 680 -43.09 6.89 19.19
C VAL A 680 -42.94 8.41 19.34
N LEU A 681 -42.73 9.13 18.22
CA LEU A 681 -42.55 10.57 18.23
C LEU A 681 -43.88 11.30 18.57
N MET A 682 -45.00 10.84 18.01
CA MET A 682 -46.32 11.37 18.33
C MET A 682 -46.63 11.24 19.85
N THR A 683 -46.32 10.08 20.43
CA THR A 683 -46.48 9.85 21.86
C THR A 683 -45.57 10.76 22.68
N ARG A 684 -44.31 10.94 22.27
CA ARG A 684 -43.35 11.81 23.00
C ARG A 684 -43.67 13.29 22.91
N LEU A 685 -44.17 13.74 21.73
CA LEU A 685 -44.49 15.12 21.49
C LEU A 685 -45.91 15.49 21.93
N GLY A 686 -46.72 14.46 22.27
CA GLY A 686 -48.12 14.69 22.67
C GLY A 686 -49.01 15.21 21.52
N VAL A 687 -48.69 14.89 20.27
CA VAL A 687 -49.39 15.34 19.08
C VAL A 687 -50.12 14.18 18.41
N ALA A 688 -51.26 14.49 17.77
CA ALA A 688 -52.09 13.46 17.11
C ALA A 688 -51.57 13.10 15.71
N ASP A 689 -50.79 13.93 15.09
CA ASP A 689 -50.13 13.69 13.82
C ASP A 689 -48.85 14.57 13.65
N ILE A 690 -47.84 14.04 12.99
CA ILE A 690 -46.59 14.80 12.69
C ILE A 690 -46.74 15.71 11.47
N PHE A 691 -47.80 15.51 10.69
CA PHE A 691 -48.16 16.37 9.53
C PHE A 691 -48.85 17.64 9.89
N ILE A 692 -49.03 17.94 11.18
CA ILE A 692 -49.81 19.12 11.55
C ILE A 692 -49.16 20.40 11.08
N ASP A 693 -49.98 21.04 10.31
CA ASP A 693 -49.90 22.39 9.86
C ASP A 693 -49.24 23.34 10.85
N THR A 694 -48.46 24.11 10.23
CA THR A 694 -47.86 25.33 10.69
C THR A 694 -46.54 25.19 11.40
N ALA A 695 -45.53 25.49 10.62
CA ALA A 695 -44.26 26.01 11.10
C ALA A 695 -44.43 27.07 12.23
N SER A 696 -45.63 27.66 12.39
CA SER A 696 -45.96 28.64 13.42
C SER A 696 -46.08 28.05 14.82
N ASP A 697 -46.87 26.98 14.99
CA ASP A 697 -47.11 26.42 16.32
C ASP A 697 -45.88 25.68 16.88
N VAL A 698 -45.12 25.08 15.99
CA VAL A 698 -43.84 24.42 16.37
C VAL A 698 -42.79 25.50 16.67
N TYR A 699 -42.82 26.61 15.99
CA TYR A 699 -41.88 27.73 16.22
C TYR A 699 -42.17 28.46 17.52
N GLU A 700 -43.45 28.66 17.92
CA GLU A 700 -43.80 29.25 19.21
C GLU A 700 -43.41 28.36 20.40
N ASN A 701 -43.60 27.04 20.28
CA ASN A 701 -43.23 26.10 21.32
C ASN A 701 -41.73 25.98 21.45
N TYR A 702 -41.02 26.04 20.35
CA TYR A 702 -39.54 26.05 20.31
C TYR A 702 -38.94 27.32 20.88
N SER A 703 -39.49 28.49 20.50
CA SER A 703 -39.08 29.78 21.06
C SER A 703 -39.24 29.81 22.58
N TYR A 704 -40.34 29.26 23.06
CA TYR A 704 -40.60 29.13 24.48
C TYR A 704 -39.63 28.22 25.25
N GLN A 705 -39.16 27.13 24.63
CA GLN A 705 -38.17 26.23 25.20
C GLN A 705 -36.75 26.81 25.16
N VAL A 706 -36.42 27.54 24.13
CA VAL A 706 -35.13 28.26 23.99
C VAL A 706 -35.05 29.40 25.01
N GLU A 707 -36.15 30.19 25.16
CA GLU A 707 -36.22 31.30 26.13
C GLU A 707 -36.11 30.78 27.61
N ARG A 708 -36.51 29.54 27.88
CA ARG A 708 -36.35 28.93 29.19
C ARG A 708 -35.01 28.22 29.41
N GLY A 709 -34.10 28.27 28.45
CA GLY A 709 -32.78 27.65 28.56
C GLY A 709 -32.80 26.11 28.61
N LEU A 710 -33.87 25.48 28.17
CA LEU A 710 -34.05 24.03 28.14
C LEU A 710 -33.35 23.40 26.92
N ILE A 711 -33.03 24.20 25.90
CA ILE A 711 -32.34 23.77 24.69
C ILE A 711 -31.30 24.83 24.30
N SER A 712 -30.03 24.43 24.18
CA SER A 712 -28.94 25.27 23.60
C SER A 712 -28.79 24.96 22.11
N VAL A 713 -29.03 25.92 21.24
CA VAL A 713 -28.96 25.72 19.78
C VAL A 713 -27.75 26.41 19.21
N ASN A 714 -26.89 25.63 18.58
CA ASN A 714 -25.87 26.11 17.65
C ASN A 714 -26.12 25.49 16.27
N VAL A 715 -27.16 25.94 15.57
CA VAL A 715 -27.56 25.39 14.25
C VAL A 715 -27.64 26.51 13.25
N SER A 716 -26.53 26.80 12.57
CA SER A 716 -26.48 27.81 11.52
C SER A 716 -26.44 27.24 10.08
N CYS A 717 -26.78 25.96 9.85
CA CYS A 717 -26.54 25.33 8.53
C CYS A 717 -27.62 24.32 8.09
N PHE A 718 -28.94 24.55 8.29
CA PHE A 718 -29.93 23.60 7.79
C PHE A 718 -30.98 24.24 6.86
N SER A 719 -31.36 23.47 5.80
CA SER A 719 -32.40 23.82 4.87
C SER A 719 -33.75 23.99 5.60
N SER A 720 -34.53 24.94 5.18
CA SER A 720 -35.78 25.41 5.77
C SER A 720 -36.95 24.39 5.82
N ALA A 721 -36.69 23.10 5.62
CA ALA A 721 -37.73 22.09 5.40
C ALA A 721 -38.02 21.18 6.64
N CYS A 722 -37.29 21.30 7.74
CA CYS A 722 -37.45 20.40 8.89
C CYS A 722 -37.74 21.19 10.17
N SER A 723 -38.78 20.77 10.94
CA SER A 723 -39.02 21.32 12.28
C SER A 723 -37.83 21.08 13.20
N PRO A 724 -37.23 22.12 13.81
CA PRO A 724 -36.10 21.97 14.73
C PRO A 724 -36.40 21.03 15.90
N VAL A 725 -37.59 21.00 16.41
CA VAL A 725 -38.01 20.15 17.52
C VAL A 725 -38.02 18.67 17.10
N LEU A 726 -38.60 18.37 15.94
CA LEU A 726 -38.61 17.02 15.39
C LEU A 726 -37.17 16.51 15.13
N PHE A 727 -36.36 17.40 14.56
CA PHE A 727 -34.97 17.11 14.30
C PHE A 727 -34.19 16.78 15.59
N ASP A 728 -34.30 17.57 16.62
CA ASP A 728 -33.63 17.39 17.88
C ASP A 728 -34.08 16.09 18.59
N GLN A 729 -35.35 15.73 18.50
CA GLN A 729 -35.88 14.47 19.03
C GLN A 729 -35.30 13.26 18.30
N VAL A 730 -35.32 13.28 16.98
CA VAL A 730 -34.73 12.20 16.16
C VAL A 730 -33.23 12.10 16.36
N LEU A 731 -32.53 13.24 16.43
CA LEU A 731 -31.10 13.31 16.69
C LEU A 731 -30.77 12.77 18.10
N GLY A 732 -31.58 13.08 19.09
CA GLY A 732 -31.49 12.54 20.45
C GLY A 732 -31.59 11.02 20.44
N LEU A 733 -32.61 10.46 19.80
CA LEU A 733 -32.80 9.00 19.68
C LEU A 733 -31.60 8.31 18.98
N LEU A 734 -31.01 8.96 17.97
CA LEU A 734 -29.79 8.47 17.29
C LEU A 734 -28.54 8.60 18.16
N LYS A 735 -28.43 9.65 19.01
CA LYS A 735 -27.31 9.81 19.96
C LYS A 735 -27.36 8.77 21.06
N ASP A 736 -28.55 8.51 21.59
CA ASP A 736 -28.79 7.54 22.64
C ASP A 736 -28.80 6.09 22.14
N LYS A 737 -28.60 5.92 20.83
CA LYS A 737 -28.62 4.63 20.14
C LYS A 737 -29.93 3.86 20.31
N VAL A 738 -31.03 4.53 20.54
CA VAL A 738 -32.37 3.93 20.57
C VAL A 738 -32.82 3.51 19.20
N ILE A 739 -32.48 4.34 18.21
CA ILE A 739 -32.69 4.06 16.78
C ILE A 739 -31.39 4.17 16.00
N ASP A 740 -31.31 3.46 14.88
CA ASP A 740 -30.31 3.67 13.86
C ASP A 740 -30.91 3.48 12.46
N LEU A 741 -30.48 4.29 11.51
CA LEU A 741 -30.86 4.17 10.10
C LEU A 741 -29.72 3.49 9.34
N ALA A 742 -30.01 2.34 8.74
CA ALA A 742 -29.02 1.56 8.02
C ALA A 742 -29.53 1.11 6.64
N PRO A 743 -28.69 1.13 5.60
CA PRO A 743 -29.04 0.53 4.33
C PRO A 743 -28.97 -1.00 4.43
N GLU A 744 -30.03 -1.68 4.04
CA GLU A 744 -30.08 -3.13 3.87
C GLU A 744 -30.15 -3.52 2.41
N VAL A 745 -29.52 -4.61 2.05
CA VAL A 745 -29.45 -5.14 0.70
C VAL A 745 -30.17 -6.45 0.65
N LEU A 746 -31.27 -6.48 -0.09
CA LEU A 746 -31.99 -7.71 -0.38
C LEU A 746 -31.55 -8.23 -1.75
N THR A 747 -31.10 -9.47 -1.79
CA THR A 747 -30.83 -10.18 -3.05
C THR A 747 -32.00 -11.15 -3.29
N SER A 748 -32.80 -10.88 -4.31
CA SER A 748 -33.81 -11.82 -4.80
C SER A 748 -33.30 -12.44 -6.10
N THR A 749 -33.39 -13.77 -6.21
CA THR A 749 -33.13 -14.45 -7.46
C THR A 749 -34.42 -14.47 -8.26
N THR A 750 -34.40 -13.87 -9.44
CA THR A 750 -35.57 -13.96 -10.35
C THR A 750 -35.71 -15.36 -10.88
N THR A 751 -36.92 -15.71 -11.33
CA THR A 751 -37.23 -17.01 -11.96
C THR A 751 -36.36 -17.33 -13.18
N GLU A 752 -35.65 -16.36 -13.73
CA GLU A 752 -34.70 -16.48 -14.83
C GLU A 752 -33.24 -16.66 -14.37
N GLY A 753 -32.98 -16.81 -13.05
CA GLY A 753 -31.64 -17.05 -12.52
C GLY A 753 -30.73 -15.80 -12.44
N ASN A 754 -31.29 -14.59 -12.64
CA ASN A 754 -30.58 -13.34 -12.47
C ASN A 754 -30.76 -12.81 -11.04
N ASP A 755 -29.67 -12.51 -10.34
CA ASP A 755 -29.69 -11.86 -9.02
C ASP A 755 -30.18 -10.42 -9.17
N GLN A 756 -31.39 -10.14 -8.74
CA GLN A 756 -31.88 -8.78 -8.59
C GLN A 756 -31.49 -8.28 -7.19
N VAL A 757 -30.72 -7.20 -7.15
CA VAL A 757 -30.27 -6.57 -5.89
C VAL A 757 -31.14 -5.34 -5.66
N SER A 758 -31.97 -5.38 -4.65
CA SER A 758 -32.70 -4.20 -4.15
C SER A 758 -32.07 -3.68 -2.84
N MET A 759 -32.13 -2.40 -2.63
CA MET A 759 -31.60 -1.76 -1.44
C MET A 759 -32.65 -0.87 -0.79
N HIS A 760 -32.82 -1.01 0.51
CA HIS A 760 -33.78 -0.24 1.32
C HIS A 760 -33.05 0.41 2.49
N LEU A 761 -33.56 1.54 2.94
CA LEU A 761 -33.20 2.11 4.23
C LEU A 761 -34.12 1.51 5.28
N VAL A 762 -33.54 0.94 6.31
CA VAL A 762 -34.29 0.32 7.41
C VAL A 762 -33.98 1.07 8.70
N LEU A 763 -35.03 1.52 9.37
CA LEU A 763 -34.93 2.06 10.69
C LEU A 763 -34.88 0.90 11.68
N LYS A 764 -33.78 0.79 12.40
CA LYS A 764 -33.56 -0.25 13.43
C LYS A 764 -33.79 0.34 14.80
N PHE A 765 -34.58 -0.35 15.59
CA PHE A 765 -34.72 -0.07 17.02
C PHE A 765 -33.73 -0.96 17.77
N THR A 766 -32.85 -0.35 18.53
CA THR A 766 -31.89 -1.06 19.38
C THR A 766 -32.50 -1.16 20.77
N ARG A 767 -32.61 -2.39 21.28
CA ARG A 767 -33.15 -2.67 22.62
C ARG A 767 -32.22 -2.21 23.72
#